data_2663021b61350db0c0379a84580f9151
#
_entry.id   2663021b61350db0c0379a84580f9151
#
_cell.length_a   1.000
_cell.length_b   1.000
_cell.length_c   1.000
_cell.angle_alpha   90.00
_cell.angle_beta   90.00
_cell.angle_gamma   90.00
#
_symmetry.space_group_name_H-M   'P 1'
#
loop_
_entity.id
_entity.type
_entity.pdbx_description
1 polymer ?
#
loop_
_entity_poly.entity_id
_entity_poly.type
_entity_poly.pdbx_seq_one_letter_code
_entity_poly.pdbx_strand_id
1 'polypeptide(L)'
;MAENSYNASAITVLEGLEAVRKRPGMYIGSTGERGLHHLVYEVVDNSVDEALAGYCTEINISLMADGGVEVVDNGRGIPVDMHPVEKKPALEVVLTVLHAGGKFGDSGYSVSGGLHGVGISVVNALSTDLSVVVQRDESFWYQDYKLGVPTAPVKKGEPSTSSGTTVRFWPSKEIFETTDFSFEVLSTRFREMAFLNKGLILTLTDLRAGHVDEKGEQLTVRYQYQGGISDFVKHLNSTRGETHKSIISFTAEDKKNKISLEVSMQWNAGFSESVYTFANTIHTHEGGAHEEGFRTALTSVINKFGEEQGFIRKKEDRLTGDDVREGLTAIVSIKLIDPQFEGQTKTKLGNTAAKTFTQKIVNEELTTWFEQNPSEGKDIVRKSIDAAAARVAARKARDLSRNRKGLLEGRGMPGKLADCQWTDPAKCELYIVEGDSAGGSTKGGRDSRNQAVLPIRGKILNVEKARIDRVLQNNEVQALITALGTGVHDDFDIAKLRYHKIILMADADVDGQHIRTLLLTLLFRFMRPLIENGFVYFAQPPLYKLKWGGKDPVEYAFSDRERDGMIQIGLENGKRLPKEDGIQRFKGLGEMPAKELWDTTMDPEHRVLIKVMLEDAAAADDLFSVLMGEDVEKRRAFIQRNAKDVRFLDI
;
A
#
# COMPACT_ATOMS: atom_id res chain seq x y z
N MET A 1 -21.94 43.05 13.69
CA MET A 1 -22.04 41.66 13.25
C MET A 1 -22.27 41.70 11.77
N ALA A 2 -21.27 41.36 10.95
CA ALA A 2 -21.44 41.30 9.52
C ALA A 2 -22.21 40.01 9.21
N GLU A 3 -23.40 40.14 8.66
CA GLU A 3 -24.16 39.03 8.11
C GLU A 3 -23.32 38.38 6.99
N ASN A 4 -22.85 37.18 7.25
CA ASN A 4 -22.28 36.32 6.23
C ASN A 4 -23.44 35.85 5.33
N SER A 5 -23.82 36.65 4.35
CA SER A 5 -24.82 36.25 3.37
C SER A 5 -24.21 35.25 2.40
N TYR A 6 -24.38 33.96 2.68
CA TYR A 6 -24.10 32.89 1.70
C TYR A 6 -25.13 33.01 0.59
N ASN A 7 -24.73 33.61 -0.52
CA ASN A 7 -25.58 33.84 -1.70
C ASN A 7 -24.86 33.35 -2.97
N ALA A 8 -25.51 33.48 -4.13
CA ALA A 8 -24.98 33.02 -5.41
C ALA A 8 -23.56 33.57 -5.75
N SER A 9 -23.20 34.77 -5.24
CA SER A 9 -21.88 35.35 -5.46
C SER A 9 -20.78 34.68 -4.65
N ALA A 10 -21.12 33.87 -3.64
CA ALA A 10 -20.18 33.06 -2.88
C ALA A 10 -19.84 31.71 -3.57
N ILE A 11 -20.55 31.38 -4.65
CA ILE A 11 -20.31 30.17 -5.44
C ILE A 11 -19.29 30.51 -6.52
N THR A 12 -18.06 29.98 -6.37
CA THR A 12 -16.99 30.14 -7.37
C THR A 12 -16.99 28.94 -8.31
N VAL A 13 -17.11 29.17 -9.59
CA VAL A 13 -16.94 28.15 -10.62
C VAL A 13 -15.48 28.19 -11.07
N LEU A 14 -14.80 27.03 -10.98
CA LEU A 14 -13.44 26.87 -11.48
C LEU A 14 -13.50 26.13 -12.81
N GLU A 15 -12.82 26.64 -13.81
CA GLU A 15 -12.77 26.06 -15.15
C GLU A 15 -11.41 25.41 -15.44
N GLY A 16 -11.42 24.31 -16.20
CA GLY A 16 -10.23 23.65 -16.73
C GLY A 16 -9.21 23.24 -15.63
N LEU A 17 -7.94 23.49 -15.91
CA LEU A 17 -6.83 23.06 -15.06
C LEU A 17 -6.67 23.87 -13.76
N GLU A 18 -7.35 25.02 -13.64
CA GLU A 18 -7.34 25.81 -12.40
C GLU A 18 -8.00 25.04 -11.24
N ALA A 19 -9.06 24.27 -11.52
CA ALA A 19 -9.71 23.41 -10.55
C ALA A 19 -8.73 22.37 -9.95
N VAL A 20 -7.86 21.81 -10.79
CA VAL A 20 -6.83 20.83 -10.37
C VAL A 20 -5.81 21.50 -9.45
N ARG A 21 -5.29 22.67 -9.82
CA ARG A 21 -4.31 23.41 -9.00
C ARG A 21 -4.86 23.81 -7.64
N LYS A 22 -6.14 24.19 -7.58
CA LYS A 22 -6.80 24.63 -6.34
C LYS A 22 -7.19 23.48 -5.40
N ARG A 23 -7.42 22.28 -5.94
CA ARG A 23 -7.81 21.08 -5.19
C ARG A 23 -7.05 19.84 -5.68
N PRO A 24 -5.70 19.83 -5.62
CA PRO A 24 -4.88 18.74 -6.17
C PRO A 24 -5.21 17.40 -5.51
N GLY A 25 -5.51 17.36 -4.21
CA GLY A 25 -5.87 16.15 -3.49
C GLY A 25 -7.08 15.39 -4.03
N MET A 26 -7.98 16.05 -4.78
CA MET A 26 -9.11 15.38 -5.44
C MET A 26 -8.66 14.51 -6.62
N TYR A 27 -7.50 14.80 -7.22
CA TYR A 27 -7.00 14.14 -8.43
C TYR A 27 -5.84 13.18 -8.13
N ILE A 28 -4.95 13.56 -7.21
CA ILE A 28 -3.74 12.78 -6.86
C ILE A 28 -3.71 12.27 -5.41
N GLY A 29 -4.80 12.45 -4.67
CA GLY A 29 -4.98 11.94 -3.31
C GLY A 29 -4.30 12.76 -2.22
N SER A 30 -3.09 13.29 -2.44
CA SER A 30 -2.35 14.13 -1.48
C SER A 30 -1.36 15.05 -2.21
N THR A 31 -0.78 16.03 -1.50
CA THR A 31 0.32 16.88 -1.98
C THR A 31 1.67 16.52 -1.36
N GLY A 32 1.73 15.48 -0.54
CA GLY A 32 2.96 14.89 -0.02
C GLY A 32 3.64 13.96 -1.02
N GLU A 33 4.61 13.19 -0.54
CA GLU A 33 5.45 12.28 -1.34
C GLU A 33 4.63 11.32 -2.22
N ARG A 34 3.54 10.76 -1.70
CA ARG A 34 2.66 9.85 -2.45
C ARG A 34 2.02 10.53 -3.67
N GLY A 35 1.49 11.75 -3.50
CA GLY A 35 0.90 12.50 -4.60
C GLY A 35 1.94 12.93 -5.62
N LEU A 36 3.18 13.19 -5.17
CA LEU A 36 4.31 13.48 -6.04
C LEU A 36 4.62 12.29 -6.97
N HIS A 37 4.77 11.09 -6.40
CA HIS A 37 5.02 9.87 -7.19
C HIS A 37 3.85 9.53 -8.13
N HIS A 38 2.62 9.89 -7.75
CA HIS A 38 1.45 9.67 -8.60
C HIS A 38 1.55 10.38 -9.95
N LEU A 39 2.21 11.56 -10.03
CA LEU A 39 2.47 12.22 -11.30
C LEU A 39 3.27 11.34 -12.26
N VAL A 40 4.29 10.63 -11.74
CA VAL A 40 5.11 9.71 -12.55
C VAL A 40 4.26 8.53 -13.02
N TYR A 41 3.43 7.97 -12.13
CA TYR A 41 2.56 6.86 -12.47
C TYR A 41 1.58 7.22 -13.59
N GLU A 42 0.97 8.40 -13.55
CA GLU A 42 0.02 8.85 -14.59
C GLU A 42 0.68 8.97 -15.97
N VAL A 43 1.94 9.39 -16.04
CA VAL A 43 2.67 9.45 -17.31
C VAL A 43 3.05 8.05 -17.80
N VAL A 44 3.59 7.19 -16.90
CA VAL A 44 4.01 5.83 -17.24
C VAL A 44 2.80 4.96 -17.60
N ASP A 45 1.66 5.11 -16.91
CA ASP A 45 0.42 4.38 -17.23
C ASP A 45 -0.06 4.65 -18.66
N ASN A 46 0.15 5.85 -19.20
CA ASN A 46 -0.18 6.13 -20.60
C ASN A 46 0.71 5.35 -21.57
N SER A 47 2.00 5.20 -21.26
CA SER A 47 2.93 4.37 -22.04
C SER A 47 2.63 2.86 -21.89
N VAL A 48 2.20 2.43 -20.69
CA VAL A 48 1.71 1.06 -20.45
C VAL A 48 0.42 0.77 -21.24
N ASP A 49 -0.49 1.74 -21.36
CA ASP A 49 -1.68 1.59 -22.20
C ASP A 49 -1.31 1.38 -23.68
N GLU A 50 -0.27 2.03 -24.19
CA GLU A 50 0.30 1.74 -25.52
C GLU A 50 0.87 0.31 -25.60
N ALA A 51 1.49 -0.18 -24.51
CA ALA A 51 1.98 -1.56 -24.45
C ALA A 51 0.83 -2.58 -24.41
N LEU A 52 -0.24 -2.32 -23.66
CA LEU A 52 -1.45 -3.14 -23.64
C LEU A 52 -2.15 -3.19 -25.00
N ALA A 53 -2.07 -2.10 -25.76
CA ALA A 53 -2.55 -2.03 -27.13
C ALA A 53 -1.60 -2.71 -28.17
N GLY A 54 -0.42 -3.18 -27.71
CA GLY A 54 0.56 -3.89 -28.55
C GLY A 54 1.51 -3.00 -29.35
N TYR A 55 1.58 -1.70 -29.05
CA TYR A 55 2.38 -0.73 -29.79
C TYR A 55 3.65 -0.27 -29.08
N CYS A 56 3.77 -0.49 -27.76
CA CYS A 56 4.95 -0.12 -26.99
C CYS A 56 5.62 -1.37 -26.41
N THR A 57 6.95 -1.41 -26.47
CA THR A 57 7.76 -2.53 -25.95
C THR A 57 8.80 -2.08 -24.94
N GLU A 58 9.05 -0.76 -24.86
CA GLU A 58 10.08 -0.21 -23.99
C GLU A 58 9.67 1.17 -23.46
N ILE A 59 9.85 1.36 -22.15
CA ILE A 59 9.61 2.61 -21.45
C ILE A 59 10.85 2.92 -20.61
N ASN A 60 11.44 4.09 -20.83
CA ASN A 60 12.61 4.57 -20.10
C ASN A 60 12.21 5.77 -19.24
N ILE A 61 12.49 5.70 -17.94
CA ILE A 61 12.18 6.72 -16.95
C ILE A 61 13.49 7.24 -16.36
N SER A 62 13.65 8.56 -16.30
CA SER A 62 14.84 9.20 -15.75
C SER A 62 14.46 10.26 -14.72
N LEU A 63 15.01 10.13 -13.50
CA LEU A 63 14.99 11.20 -12.51
C LEU A 63 16.13 12.16 -12.86
N MET A 64 15.79 13.36 -13.35
CA MET A 64 16.76 14.29 -13.91
C MET A 64 17.52 15.05 -12.82
N ALA A 65 18.73 15.48 -13.15
CA ALA A 65 19.62 16.21 -12.25
C ALA A 65 19.04 17.54 -11.73
N ASP A 66 18.12 18.14 -12.48
CA ASP A 66 17.46 19.41 -12.16
C ASP A 66 16.15 19.24 -11.35
N GLY A 67 15.84 17.99 -10.95
CA GLY A 67 14.65 17.64 -10.15
C GLY A 67 13.41 17.35 -10.97
N GLY A 68 13.50 17.32 -12.30
CA GLY A 68 12.43 16.88 -13.19
C GLY A 68 12.40 15.35 -13.37
N VAL A 69 11.38 14.89 -14.08
CA VAL A 69 11.25 13.50 -14.54
C VAL A 69 11.07 13.47 -16.04
N GLU A 70 11.78 12.56 -16.70
CA GLU A 70 11.59 12.24 -18.11
C GLU A 70 11.04 10.84 -18.25
N VAL A 71 10.01 10.67 -19.07
CA VAL A 71 9.45 9.38 -19.49
C VAL A 71 9.48 9.29 -21.00
N VAL A 72 10.10 8.25 -21.53
CA VAL A 72 10.24 8.00 -22.98
C VAL A 72 9.64 6.65 -23.30
N ASP A 73 8.70 6.58 -24.22
CA ASP A 73 8.17 5.33 -24.77
C ASP A 73 8.39 5.23 -26.28
N ASN A 74 8.35 4.01 -26.79
CA ASN A 74 8.41 3.70 -28.22
C ASN A 74 7.04 3.33 -28.80
N GLY A 75 5.95 3.89 -28.25
CA GLY A 75 4.58 3.70 -28.73
C GLY A 75 4.28 4.42 -30.05
N ARG A 76 2.99 4.59 -30.38
CA ARG A 76 2.55 5.26 -31.62
C ARG A 76 2.76 6.78 -31.62
N GLY A 77 3.05 7.38 -30.48
CA GLY A 77 3.04 8.82 -30.26
C GLY A 77 1.62 9.42 -30.17
N ILE A 78 1.47 10.45 -29.34
CA ILE A 78 0.19 11.17 -29.17
C ILE A 78 -0.22 11.77 -30.53
N PRO A 79 -1.53 11.70 -30.94
CA PRO A 79 -2.00 12.34 -32.16
C PRO A 79 -1.72 13.84 -32.18
N VAL A 80 -1.31 14.36 -33.34
CA VAL A 80 -0.93 15.77 -33.53
C VAL A 80 -1.85 16.53 -34.49
N ASP A 81 -2.75 15.82 -35.14
CA ASP A 81 -3.77 16.36 -36.03
C ASP A 81 -4.79 17.21 -35.27
N MET A 82 -5.55 18.03 -36.01
CA MET A 82 -6.53 18.95 -35.43
C MET A 82 -7.75 18.19 -34.89
N HIS A 83 -8.04 18.38 -33.61
CA HIS A 83 -9.23 17.82 -33.01
C HIS A 83 -10.51 18.43 -33.61
N PRO A 84 -11.48 17.61 -34.07
CA PRO A 84 -12.61 18.11 -34.86
C PRO A 84 -13.54 19.07 -34.08
N VAL A 85 -13.65 18.91 -32.76
CA VAL A 85 -14.51 19.75 -31.90
C VAL A 85 -13.74 20.91 -31.31
N GLU A 86 -12.60 20.65 -30.65
CA GLU A 86 -11.82 21.67 -29.92
C GLU A 86 -11.05 22.64 -30.84
N LYS A 87 -10.91 22.29 -32.14
CA LYS A 87 -10.17 23.10 -33.12
C LYS A 87 -8.73 23.43 -32.72
N LYS A 88 -8.13 22.55 -31.93
CA LYS A 88 -6.74 22.56 -31.46
C LYS A 88 -6.05 21.25 -31.83
N PRO A 89 -4.71 21.20 -31.91
CA PRO A 89 -4.01 19.92 -32.06
C PRO A 89 -4.39 18.94 -30.95
N ALA A 90 -4.58 17.65 -31.28
CA ALA A 90 -4.99 16.66 -30.30
C ALA A 90 -3.99 16.56 -29.14
N LEU A 91 -2.69 16.72 -29.39
CA LEU A 91 -1.64 16.83 -28.37
C LEU A 91 -1.97 17.93 -27.34
N GLU A 92 -2.33 19.14 -27.78
CA GLU A 92 -2.69 20.24 -26.87
C GLU A 92 -3.97 19.91 -26.10
N VAL A 93 -4.97 19.31 -26.74
CA VAL A 93 -6.25 18.96 -26.11
C VAL A 93 -6.05 17.98 -24.96
N VAL A 94 -5.27 16.90 -25.17
CA VAL A 94 -5.04 15.88 -24.11
C VAL A 94 -4.31 16.47 -22.90
N LEU A 95 -3.48 17.49 -23.10
CA LEU A 95 -2.68 18.10 -22.04
C LEU A 95 -3.37 19.28 -21.34
N THR A 96 -4.41 19.87 -21.93
CA THR A 96 -5.04 21.09 -21.39
C THR A 96 -6.52 20.95 -21.07
N VAL A 97 -7.18 19.91 -21.58
CA VAL A 97 -8.63 19.70 -21.37
C VAL A 97 -8.83 18.48 -20.48
N LEU A 98 -9.58 18.65 -19.38
CA LEU A 98 -9.98 17.54 -18.52
C LEU A 98 -11.02 16.68 -19.25
N HIS A 99 -10.98 15.36 -18.98
CA HIS A 99 -11.86 14.38 -19.62
C HIS A 99 -11.74 14.34 -21.16
N ALA A 100 -10.54 14.61 -21.66
CA ALA A 100 -10.18 14.46 -23.07
C ALA A 100 -9.21 13.28 -23.24
N GLY A 101 -9.46 12.38 -24.20
CA GLY A 101 -8.56 11.27 -24.49
C GLY A 101 -9.16 10.25 -25.44
N GLY A 102 -8.31 9.51 -26.14
CA GLY A 102 -8.69 8.46 -27.10
C GLY A 102 -9.23 7.17 -26.46
N LYS A 103 -9.42 7.16 -25.13
CA LYS A 103 -9.84 6.00 -24.34
C LYS A 103 -11.35 5.95 -24.07
N PHE A 104 -12.11 6.98 -24.50
CA PHE A 104 -13.58 7.07 -24.35
C PHE A 104 -14.38 6.43 -25.50
N GLY A 105 -13.73 5.93 -26.53
CA GLY A 105 -14.36 5.34 -27.71
C GLY A 105 -13.76 4.01 -28.12
N ASP A 106 -14.52 3.22 -28.92
CA ASP A 106 -14.16 1.86 -29.36
C ASP A 106 -12.97 1.80 -30.32
N SER A 107 -12.40 2.92 -30.76
CA SER A 107 -11.49 2.97 -31.91
C SER A 107 -10.00 3.09 -31.58
N GLY A 108 -9.62 3.35 -30.33
CA GLY A 108 -8.20 3.62 -29.98
C GLY A 108 -7.52 2.56 -29.12
N TYR A 109 -8.19 2.11 -28.09
CA TYR A 109 -7.70 1.14 -27.12
C TYR A 109 -8.79 0.13 -26.77
N SER A 110 -8.48 -1.15 -26.92
CA SER A 110 -9.40 -2.23 -26.55
C SER A 110 -9.40 -2.49 -25.03
N VAL A 111 -8.31 -2.15 -24.35
CA VAL A 111 -8.12 -2.24 -22.91
C VAL A 111 -7.23 -1.08 -22.47
N SER A 112 -7.58 -0.39 -21.41
CA SER A 112 -6.73 0.65 -20.83
C SER A 112 -6.90 0.73 -19.31
N GLY A 113 -5.84 1.10 -18.60
CA GLY A 113 -5.86 1.46 -17.17
C GLY A 113 -6.37 2.88 -16.94
N GLY A 114 -6.10 3.78 -17.86
CA GLY A 114 -6.53 5.18 -17.81
C GLY A 114 -7.99 5.34 -18.26
N LEU A 115 -8.92 5.44 -17.30
CA LEU A 115 -10.36 5.49 -17.57
C LEU A 115 -10.94 6.90 -17.62
N HIS A 116 -10.30 7.88 -16.98
CA HIS A 116 -10.91 9.19 -16.72
C HIS A 116 -10.45 10.28 -17.69
N GLY A 117 -9.41 10.04 -18.51
CA GLY A 117 -8.90 11.02 -19.47
C GLY A 117 -8.39 12.32 -18.81
N VAL A 118 -7.88 12.23 -17.58
CA VAL A 118 -7.39 13.39 -16.82
C VAL A 118 -5.93 13.30 -16.41
N GLY A 119 -5.29 12.12 -16.44
CA GLY A 119 -3.97 11.90 -15.85
C GLY A 119 -2.91 12.88 -16.34
N ILE A 120 -2.66 12.93 -17.64
CA ILE A 120 -1.60 13.79 -18.19
C ILE A 120 -1.92 15.28 -18.06
N SER A 121 -3.19 15.69 -18.15
CA SER A 121 -3.59 17.08 -17.93
C SER A 121 -3.46 17.49 -16.46
N VAL A 122 -3.64 16.56 -15.52
CA VAL A 122 -3.36 16.76 -14.09
C VAL A 122 -1.86 16.93 -13.85
N VAL A 123 -1.00 16.09 -14.46
CA VAL A 123 0.46 16.26 -14.39
C VAL A 123 0.87 17.65 -14.91
N ASN A 124 0.34 18.08 -16.05
CA ASN A 124 0.59 19.40 -16.61
C ASN A 124 0.15 20.53 -15.67
N ALA A 125 -1.06 20.43 -15.12
CA ALA A 125 -1.59 21.43 -14.17
C ALA A 125 -0.75 21.58 -12.90
N LEU A 126 -0.17 20.49 -12.41
CA LEU A 126 0.58 20.44 -11.14
C LEU A 126 2.09 20.61 -11.31
N SER A 127 2.55 20.83 -12.57
CA SER A 127 3.95 21.09 -12.90
C SER A 127 4.19 22.57 -13.11
N THR A 128 5.39 23.05 -12.75
CA THR A 128 5.86 24.39 -13.10
C THR A 128 6.11 24.49 -14.58
N ASP A 129 6.81 23.49 -15.12
CA ASP A 129 7.15 23.36 -16.53
C ASP A 129 6.86 21.91 -16.98
N LEU A 130 6.40 21.76 -18.21
CA LEU A 130 6.23 20.47 -18.86
C LEU A 130 6.57 20.59 -20.34
N SER A 131 7.32 19.61 -20.87
CA SER A 131 7.72 19.54 -22.27
C SER A 131 7.31 18.20 -22.86
N VAL A 132 6.73 18.21 -24.04
CA VAL A 132 6.37 16.99 -24.78
C VAL A 132 7.02 16.98 -26.13
N VAL A 133 7.64 15.86 -26.45
CA VAL A 133 8.17 15.56 -27.78
C VAL A 133 7.44 14.32 -28.30
N VAL A 134 6.80 14.43 -29.43
CA VAL A 134 6.12 13.33 -30.09
C VAL A 134 6.82 12.99 -31.38
N GLN A 135 7.10 11.70 -31.59
CA GLN A 135 7.61 11.15 -32.85
C GLN A 135 6.45 10.43 -33.54
N ARG A 136 5.90 11.07 -34.57
CA ARG A 136 4.74 10.56 -35.30
C ARG A 136 4.65 11.18 -36.69
N ASP A 137 4.06 10.46 -37.62
CA ASP A 137 3.86 10.91 -39.00
C ASP A 137 5.18 11.37 -39.64
N GLU A 138 6.22 10.53 -39.48
CA GLU A 138 7.58 10.72 -40.00
C GLU A 138 8.26 12.03 -39.56
N SER A 139 7.85 12.61 -38.41
CA SER A 139 8.36 13.90 -37.92
C SER A 139 8.38 13.95 -36.40
N PHE A 140 9.26 14.80 -35.88
CA PHE A 140 9.18 15.23 -34.49
C PHE A 140 8.18 16.38 -34.37
N TRP A 141 7.48 16.42 -33.22
CA TRP A 141 6.55 17.44 -32.83
C TRP A 141 6.83 17.87 -31.41
N TYR A 142 6.83 19.18 -31.14
CA TYR A 142 7.22 19.75 -29.86
C TYR A 142 6.13 20.68 -29.33
N GLN A 143 5.88 20.59 -28.02
CA GLN A 143 5.11 21.61 -27.32
C GLN A 143 5.55 21.70 -25.86
N ASP A 144 5.71 22.95 -25.39
CA ASP A 144 6.08 23.25 -24.00
C ASP A 144 4.94 23.96 -23.30
N TYR A 145 4.85 23.70 -22.00
CA TYR A 145 3.81 24.22 -21.13
C TYR A 145 4.42 24.83 -19.88
N LYS A 146 3.77 25.86 -19.38
CA LYS A 146 4.10 26.48 -18.10
C LYS A 146 2.83 26.61 -17.27
N LEU A 147 2.84 26.02 -16.05
CA LEU A 147 1.69 26.00 -15.15
C LEU A 147 0.39 25.52 -15.82
N GLY A 148 0.50 24.51 -16.69
CA GLY A 148 -0.63 23.95 -17.43
C GLY A 148 -1.01 24.67 -18.72
N VAL A 149 -0.39 25.79 -19.05
CA VAL A 149 -0.70 26.61 -20.23
C VAL A 149 0.37 26.41 -21.31
N PRO A 150 0.00 26.15 -22.58
CA PRO A 150 0.98 26.03 -23.64
C PRO A 150 1.71 27.37 -23.85
N THR A 151 3.05 27.32 -23.98
CA THR A 151 3.88 28.51 -24.19
C THR A 151 3.90 28.95 -25.65
N ALA A 152 3.64 28.00 -26.56
CA ALA A 152 3.58 28.22 -28.01
C ALA A 152 2.68 27.14 -28.65
N PRO A 153 2.20 27.36 -29.89
CA PRO A 153 1.54 26.31 -30.66
C PRO A 153 2.43 25.08 -30.89
N VAL A 154 1.82 23.92 -31.14
CA VAL A 154 2.55 22.72 -31.55
C VAL A 154 3.44 22.98 -32.74
N LYS A 155 4.73 22.68 -32.63
CA LYS A 155 5.73 22.91 -33.65
C LYS A 155 6.17 21.59 -34.27
N LYS A 156 6.10 21.51 -35.61
CA LYS A 156 6.71 20.42 -36.38
C LYS A 156 8.21 20.66 -36.48
N GLY A 157 9.01 19.62 -36.20
CA GLY A 157 10.45 19.64 -36.27
C GLY A 157 11.02 18.84 -37.43
N GLU A 158 12.18 18.24 -37.17
CA GLU A 158 12.94 17.41 -38.12
C GLU A 158 12.23 16.08 -38.41
N PRO A 159 12.62 15.41 -39.52
CA PRO A 159 12.12 14.07 -39.83
C PRO A 159 12.50 13.04 -38.76
N SER A 160 11.60 12.08 -38.48
CA SER A 160 11.84 10.92 -37.65
C SER A 160 11.53 9.62 -38.38
N THR A 161 12.31 8.57 -38.11
CA THR A 161 12.08 7.22 -38.64
C THR A 161 11.44 6.30 -37.59
N SER A 162 11.25 6.79 -36.36
CA SER A 162 10.65 6.05 -35.24
C SER A 162 9.37 6.75 -34.77
N SER A 163 8.62 6.05 -33.93
CA SER A 163 7.44 6.58 -33.23
C SER A 163 7.65 6.50 -31.73
N GLY A 164 6.97 7.38 -31.00
CA GLY A 164 7.02 7.38 -29.53
C GLY A 164 6.63 8.72 -28.92
N THR A 165 6.59 8.76 -27.60
CA THR A 165 6.34 9.98 -26.82
C THR A 165 7.42 10.16 -25.77
N THR A 166 7.91 11.39 -25.63
CA THR A 166 8.75 11.82 -24.51
C THR A 166 8.00 12.89 -23.74
N VAL A 167 7.83 12.68 -22.46
CA VAL A 167 7.25 13.68 -21.54
C VAL A 167 8.29 14.01 -20.48
N ARG A 168 8.57 15.31 -20.32
CA ARG A 168 9.40 15.85 -19.24
C ARG A 168 8.57 16.79 -18.40
N PHE A 169 8.63 16.67 -17.08
CA PHE A 169 7.88 17.56 -16.21
C PHE A 169 8.64 17.88 -14.92
N TRP A 170 8.38 19.07 -14.38
CA TRP A 170 8.95 19.56 -13.13
C TRP A 170 7.82 19.90 -12.16
N PRO A 171 7.64 19.13 -11.08
CA PRO A 171 6.58 19.38 -10.11
C PRO A 171 6.65 20.77 -9.48
N SER A 172 5.50 21.39 -9.24
CA SER A 172 5.42 22.74 -8.67
C SER A 172 5.73 22.70 -7.16
N LYS A 173 6.79 23.40 -6.74
CA LYS A 173 7.15 23.60 -5.32
C LYS A 173 6.13 24.39 -4.51
N GLU A 174 5.20 25.08 -5.18
CA GLU A 174 4.11 25.80 -4.54
C GLU A 174 2.95 24.87 -4.14
N ILE A 175 2.87 23.68 -4.76
CA ILE A 175 1.78 22.72 -4.57
C ILE A 175 2.23 21.55 -3.70
N PHE A 176 3.42 21.03 -3.96
CA PHE A 176 3.94 19.84 -3.26
C PHE A 176 4.80 20.21 -2.05
N GLU A 177 4.62 19.47 -0.97
CA GLU A 177 5.41 19.59 0.26
C GLU A 177 6.88 19.22 0.04
N THR A 178 7.13 18.32 -0.91
CA THR A 178 8.46 17.93 -1.41
C THR A 178 8.40 17.72 -2.91
N THR A 179 9.52 17.96 -3.61
CA THR A 179 9.70 17.62 -5.03
C THR A 179 10.83 16.60 -5.23
N ASP A 180 11.22 15.92 -4.16
CA ASP A 180 12.27 14.90 -4.21
C ASP A 180 11.63 13.52 -4.38
N PHE A 181 11.94 12.86 -5.50
CA PHE A 181 11.41 11.55 -5.85
C PHE A 181 12.22 10.43 -5.20
N SER A 182 11.55 9.45 -4.60
CA SER A 182 12.18 8.24 -4.11
C SER A 182 12.40 7.24 -5.24
N PHE A 183 13.67 6.94 -5.52
CA PHE A 183 14.03 5.92 -6.51
C PHE A 183 13.48 4.53 -6.13
N GLU A 184 13.52 4.18 -4.86
CA GLU A 184 13.08 2.86 -4.38
C GLU A 184 11.56 2.67 -4.53
N VAL A 185 10.77 3.69 -4.21
CA VAL A 185 9.32 3.67 -4.36
C VAL A 185 8.94 3.48 -5.84
N LEU A 186 9.54 4.27 -6.73
CA LEU A 186 9.31 4.16 -8.18
C LEU A 186 9.79 2.82 -8.73
N SER A 187 10.98 2.36 -8.33
CA SER A 187 11.58 1.09 -8.73
C SER A 187 10.69 -0.10 -8.38
N THR A 188 10.13 -0.11 -7.18
CA THR A 188 9.21 -1.15 -6.72
C THR A 188 7.94 -1.19 -7.57
N ARG A 189 7.33 -0.04 -7.83
CA ARG A 189 6.12 0.06 -8.66
C ARG A 189 6.38 -0.36 -10.11
N PHE A 190 7.51 0.04 -10.70
CA PHE A 190 7.84 -0.33 -12.08
C PHE A 190 8.17 -1.81 -12.22
N ARG A 191 8.74 -2.43 -11.20
CA ARG A 191 8.93 -3.89 -11.16
C ARG A 191 7.58 -4.62 -11.20
N GLU A 192 6.59 -4.18 -10.42
CA GLU A 192 5.24 -4.73 -10.44
C GLU A 192 4.59 -4.56 -11.82
N MET A 193 4.68 -3.36 -12.41
CA MET A 193 4.16 -3.08 -13.76
C MET A 193 4.81 -3.98 -14.83
N ALA A 194 6.11 -4.25 -14.72
CA ALA A 194 6.81 -5.15 -15.63
C ALA A 194 6.35 -6.62 -15.50
N PHE A 195 6.03 -7.08 -14.29
CA PHE A 195 5.43 -8.40 -14.10
C PHE A 195 4.03 -8.51 -14.73
N LEU A 196 3.21 -7.47 -14.62
CA LEU A 196 1.84 -7.45 -15.15
C LEU A 196 1.79 -7.30 -16.67
N ASN A 197 2.88 -6.83 -17.28
CA ASN A 197 2.98 -6.59 -18.73
C ASN A 197 4.11 -7.43 -19.32
N LYS A 198 3.78 -8.71 -19.59
CA LYS A 198 4.72 -9.71 -20.09
C LYS A 198 5.57 -9.20 -21.24
N GLY A 199 6.90 -9.23 -21.08
CA GLY A 199 7.88 -8.84 -22.07
C GLY A 199 8.17 -7.33 -22.19
N LEU A 200 7.37 -6.45 -21.58
CA LEU A 200 7.60 -5.01 -21.54
C LEU A 200 8.91 -4.71 -20.79
N ILE A 201 9.72 -3.84 -21.37
CA ILE A 201 10.94 -3.34 -20.76
C ILE A 201 10.65 -2.03 -20.05
N LEU A 202 10.96 -1.96 -18.76
CA LEU A 202 10.91 -0.76 -17.95
C LEU A 202 12.30 -0.48 -17.39
N THR A 203 12.87 0.69 -17.70
CA THR A 203 14.17 1.12 -17.20
C THR A 203 13.98 2.38 -16.35
N LEU A 204 14.49 2.38 -15.13
CA LEU A 204 14.53 3.56 -14.26
C LEU A 204 15.99 3.93 -14.00
N THR A 205 16.34 5.19 -14.29
CA THR A 205 17.69 5.75 -14.10
C THR A 205 17.63 6.99 -13.21
N ASP A 206 18.53 7.07 -12.22
CA ASP A 206 18.67 8.25 -11.38
C ASP A 206 19.87 9.08 -11.83
N LEU A 207 19.61 10.25 -12.43
CA LEU A 207 20.62 11.19 -12.93
C LEU A 207 21.03 12.24 -11.90
N ARG A 208 20.46 12.20 -10.70
CA ARG A 208 20.73 13.17 -9.65
C ARG A 208 22.12 12.96 -9.05
N ALA A 209 22.79 14.06 -8.72
CA ALA A 209 24.14 14.00 -8.16
C ALA A 209 24.19 13.25 -6.83
N GLY A 210 25.13 12.32 -6.69
CA GLY A 210 25.32 11.51 -5.48
C GLY A 210 24.46 10.23 -5.41
N HIS A 211 23.56 10.00 -6.36
CA HIS A 211 22.78 8.77 -6.48
C HIS A 211 23.50 7.78 -7.41
N VAL A 212 24.44 7.03 -6.84
CA VAL A 212 25.26 6.05 -7.55
C VAL A 212 25.13 4.67 -6.93
N ASP A 213 25.40 3.64 -7.71
CA ASP A 213 25.47 2.26 -7.24
C ASP A 213 26.74 1.98 -6.40
N GLU A 214 26.92 0.72 -5.96
CA GLU A 214 28.10 0.30 -5.17
C GLU A 214 29.42 0.44 -5.94
N LYS A 215 29.40 0.55 -7.27
CA LYS A 215 30.58 0.72 -8.14
C LYS A 215 30.86 2.19 -8.45
N GLY A 216 30.01 3.11 -8.01
CA GLY A 216 30.08 4.53 -8.34
C GLY A 216 29.53 4.86 -9.70
N GLU A 217 28.81 3.94 -10.36
CA GLU A 217 28.11 4.15 -11.61
C GLU A 217 26.70 4.70 -11.35
N GLN A 218 26.07 5.25 -12.39
CA GLN A 218 24.73 5.80 -12.33
C GLN A 218 23.71 4.74 -11.92
N LEU A 219 22.90 5.03 -10.89
CA LEU A 219 21.92 4.09 -10.37
C LEU A 219 20.85 3.83 -11.44
N THR A 220 20.87 2.62 -12.01
CA THR A 220 19.95 2.19 -13.07
C THR A 220 19.43 0.80 -12.77
N VAL A 221 18.12 0.61 -12.91
CA VAL A 221 17.47 -0.70 -12.85
C VAL A 221 16.66 -0.95 -14.12
N ARG A 222 16.69 -2.19 -14.61
CA ARG A 222 15.96 -2.61 -15.79
C ARG A 222 15.13 -3.85 -15.48
N TYR A 223 13.83 -3.76 -15.71
CA TYR A 223 12.87 -4.81 -15.48
C TYR A 223 12.33 -5.33 -16.80
N GLN A 224 12.31 -6.65 -16.97
CA GLN A 224 11.70 -7.35 -18.08
C GLN A 224 11.42 -8.80 -17.66
N TYR A 225 10.18 -9.23 -17.72
CA TYR A 225 9.76 -10.56 -17.27
C TYR A 225 9.03 -11.29 -18.39
N GLN A 226 9.67 -12.33 -18.93
CA GLN A 226 9.09 -13.13 -20.02
C GLN A 226 7.99 -14.09 -19.54
N GLY A 227 8.00 -14.48 -18.28
CA GLY A 227 6.95 -15.28 -17.64
C GLY A 227 5.78 -14.46 -17.11
N GLY A 228 5.89 -13.12 -17.10
CA GLY A 228 4.82 -12.23 -16.64
C GLY A 228 4.43 -12.49 -15.18
N ILE A 229 3.14 -12.73 -14.92
CA ILE A 229 2.63 -12.97 -13.55
C ILE A 229 3.13 -14.29 -12.94
N SER A 230 3.62 -15.24 -13.73
CA SER A 230 4.28 -16.45 -13.19
C SER A 230 5.63 -16.12 -12.57
N ASP A 231 6.40 -15.20 -13.19
CA ASP A 231 7.64 -14.70 -12.62
C ASP A 231 7.36 -13.88 -11.34
N PHE A 232 6.19 -13.21 -11.28
CA PHE A 232 5.77 -12.49 -10.09
C PHE A 232 5.50 -13.45 -8.91
N VAL A 233 4.74 -14.53 -9.13
CA VAL A 233 4.53 -15.57 -8.10
C VAL A 233 5.86 -16.18 -7.64
N LYS A 234 6.77 -16.48 -8.58
CA LYS A 234 8.12 -16.98 -8.27
C LYS A 234 8.92 -15.99 -7.44
N HIS A 235 8.84 -14.70 -7.77
CA HIS A 235 9.49 -13.64 -7.01
C HIS A 235 8.98 -13.58 -5.57
N LEU A 236 7.65 -13.54 -5.36
CA LEU A 236 7.03 -13.50 -4.04
C LEU A 236 7.32 -14.76 -3.20
N ASN A 237 7.44 -15.93 -3.84
CA ASN A 237 7.77 -17.17 -3.15
C ASN A 237 9.28 -17.40 -2.97
N SER A 238 10.12 -16.55 -3.52
CA SER A 238 11.58 -16.73 -3.47
C SER A 238 12.17 -16.78 -2.05
N THR A 239 11.46 -16.24 -1.06
CA THR A 239 11.83 -16.22 0.37
C THR A 239 11.14 -17.30 1.19
N ARG A 240 10.20 -18.06 0.57
CA ARG A 240 9.35 -19.04 1.24
C ARG A 240 9.62 -20.42 0.65
N GLY A 241 9.68 -21.44 1.49
CA GLY A 241 9.77 -22.82 1.00
C GLY A 241 8.53 -23.17 0.18
N GLU A 242 8.72 -23.84 -0.96
CA GLU A 242 7.61 -24.29 -1.81
C GLU A 242 6.96 -25.57 -1.27
N THR A 243 5.64 -25.69 -1.34
CA THR A 243 4.89 -26.92 -1.01
C THR A 243 4.90 -27.90 -2.19
N HIS A 244 4.90 -27.36 -3.42
CA HIS A 244 4.99 -28.08 -4.67
C HIS A 244 5.81 -27.30 -5.70
N LYS A 245 6.42 -27.98 -6.67
CA LYS A 245 7.41 -27.36 -7.57
C LYS A 245 6.81 -26.49 -8.66
N SER A 246 5.67 -26.90 -9.21
CA SER A 246 5.07 -26.24 -10.38
C SER A 246 4.37 -24.96 -10.00
N ILE A 247 4.55 -23.90 -10.79
CA ILE A 247 3.66 -22.74 -10.74
C ILE A 247 2.46 -23.05 -11.62
N ILE A 248 1.27 -23.03 -11.05
CA ILE A 248 0.01 -23.20 -11.77
C ILE A 248 -0.27 -21.89 -12.49
N SER A 249 -0.34 -21.91 -13.81
CA SER A 249 -0.58 -20.70 -14.60
C SER A 249 -1.42 -21.01 -15.83
N PHE A 250 -2.42 -20.18 -16.08
CA PHE A 250 -3.29 -20.27 -17.25
C PHE A 250 -3.82 -18.92 -17.69
N THR A 251 -4.20 -18.82 -18.96
CA THR A 251 -4.77 -17.63 -19.59
C THR A 251 -6.00 -18.03 -20.37
N ALA A 252 -7.06 -17.22 -20.28
CA ALA A 252 -8.30 -17.45 -21.05
C ALA A 252 -8.90 -16.13 -21.54
N GLU A 253 -9.61 -16.21 -22.67
CA GLU A 253 -10.29 -15.08 -23.28
C GLU A 253 -11.77 -15.37 -23.53
N ASP A 254 -12.63 -14.44 -23.15
CA ASP A 254 -14.01 -14.37 -23.60
C ASP A 254 -14.13 -13.32 -24.72
N LYS A 255 -14.07 -13.78 -25.98
CA LYS A 255 -14.15 -12.91 -27.15
C LYS A 255 -15.48 -12.17 -27.25
N LYS A 256 -16.58 -12.74 -26.71
CA LYS A 256 -17.91 -12.15 -26.77
C LYS A 256 -18.01 -10.93 -25.84
N ASN A 257 -17.52 -11.10 -24.62
CA ASN A 257 -17.56 -10.05 -23.61
C ASN A 257 -16.26 -9.23 -23.58
N LYS A 258 -15.30 -9.60 -24.45
CA LYS A 258 -13.98 -8.96 -24.54
C LYS A 258 -13.27 -8.90 -23.18
N ILE A 259 -13.27 -10.02 -22.47
CA ILE A 259 -12.61 -10.21 -21.18
C ILE A 259 -11.41 -11.14 -21.37
N SER A 260 -10.25 -10.78 -20.87
CA SER A 260 -9.08 -11.64 -20.77
C SER A 260 -8.72 -11.84 -19.31
N LEU A 261 -8.38 -13.07 -18.93
CA LEU A 261 -8.01 -13.47 -17.58
C LEU A 261 -6.68 -14.19 -17.61
N GLU A 262 -5.77 -13.77 -16.76
CA GLU A 262 -4.51 -14.47 -16.47
C GLU A 262 -4.48 -14.79 -14.97
N VAL A 263 -4.15 -16.02 -14.62
CA VAL A 263 -4.01 -16.48 -13.22
C VAL A 263 -2.70 -17.23 -13.09
N SER A 264 -1.94 -16.90 -12.06
CA SER A 264 -0.79 -17.69 -11.64
C SER A 264 -0.81 -17.89 -10.14
N MET A 265 -0.50 -19.10 -9.65
CA MET A 265 -0.53 -19.42 -8.25
C MET A 265 0.43 -20.55 -7.86
N GLN A 266 0.85 -20.55 -6.59
CA GLN A 266 1.64 -21.63 -6.01
C GLN A 266 1.46 -21.62 -4.48
N TRP A 267 1.40 -22.80 -3.85
CA TRP A 267 1.43 -22.92 -2.40
C TRP A 267 2.87 -23.01 -1.91
N ASN A 268 3.15 -22.29 -0.84
CA ASN A 268 4.43 -22.27 -0.13
C ASN A 268 4.29 -22.85 1.28
N ALA A 269 5.40 -23.03 1.98
CA ALA A 269 5.43 -23.60 3.34
C ALA A 269 4.89 -22.64 4.43
N GLY A 270 4.67 -21.36 4.10
CA GLY A 270 4.12 -20.36 5.00
C GLY A 270 2.67 -20.61 5.40
N PHE A 271 2.17 -19.77 6.29
CA PHE A 271 0.82 -19.89 6.86
C PHE A 271 -0.12 -18.75 6.43
N SER A 272 0.41 -17.72 5.82
CA SER A 272 -0.37 -16.55 5.35
C SER A 272 -0.72 -16.68 3.88
N GLU A 273 -1.91 -16.19 3.49
CA GLU A 273 -2.26 -16.02 2.09
C GLU A 273 -1.65 -14.73 1.52
N SER A 274 -1.28 -14.73 0.25
CA SER A 274 -0.80 -13.61 -0.53
C SER A 274 -1.51 -13.62 -1.88
N VAL A 275 -2.77 -13.16 -1.89
CA VAL A 275 -3.60 -13.08 -3.10
C VAL A 275 -3.66 -11.63 -3.55
N TYR A 276 -3.17 -11.36 -4.76
CA TYR A 276 -3.18 -10.03 -5.37
C TYR A 276 -4.01 -10.05 -6.64
N THR A 277 -4.91 -9.07 -6.76
CA THR A 277 -5.84 -9.00 -7.87
C THR A 277 -5.72 -7.68 -8.61
N PHE A 278 -5.78 -7.76 -9.94
CA PHE A 278 -5.59 -6.62 -10.82
C PHE A 278 -6.70 -6.56 -11.87
N ALA A 279 -7.15 -5.36 -12.18
CA ALA A 279 -8.05 -5.09 -13.29
C ALA A 279 -7.44 -4.01 -14.19
N ASN A 280 -7.16 -4.34 -15.46
CA ASN A 280 -6.45 -3.48 -16.41
C ASN A 280 -5.14 -2.93 -15.82
N THR A 281 -4.34 -3.79 -15.19
CA THR A 281 -3.06 -3.48 -14.50
C THR A 281 -3.19 -2.65 -13.22
N ILE A 282 -4.39 -2.26 -12.83
CA ILE A 282 -4.65 -1.53 -11.58
C ILE A 282 -4.85 -2.54 -10.45
N HIS A 283 -4.13 -2.36 -9.36
CA HIS A 283 -4.27 -3.19 -8.17
C HIS A 283 -5.60 -2.93 -7.46
N THR A 284 -6.44 -3.96 -7.40
CA THR A 284 -7.73 -3.92 -6.71
C THR A 284 -7.56 -4.45 -5.28
N HIS A 285 -6.99 -3.63 -4.40
CA HIS A 285 -6.62 -4.06 -3.05
C HIS A 285 -7.82 -4.41 -2.15
N GLU A 286 -9.02 -3.95 -2.47
CA GLU A 286 -10.27 -4.40 -1.85
C GLU A 286 -10.92 -5.57 -2.62
N GLY A 287 -10.20 -6.15 -3.58
CA GLY A 287 -10.64 -7.28 -4.39
C GLY A 287 -11.74 -6.92 -5.39
N GLY A 288 -12.82 -7.66 -5.34
CA GLY A 288 -13.99 -7.45 -6.18
C GLY A 288 -14.45 -8.73 -6.90
N ALA A 289 -15.27 -8.55 -7.92
CA ALA A 289 -15.97 -9.63 -8.60
C ALA A 289 -15.06 -10.76 -9.11
N HIS A 290 -13.89 -10.43 -9.67
CA HIS A 290 -12.92 -11.42 -10.17
C HIS A 290 -12.27 -12.22 -9.02
N GLU A 291 -11.95 -11.58 -7.91
CA GLU A 291 -11.43 -12.25 -6.72
C GLU A 291 -12.47 -13.18 -6.10
N GLU A 292 -13.71 -12.74 -5.97
CA GLU A 292 -14.81 -13.58 -5.47
C GLU A 292 -15.00 -14.83 -6.34
N GLY A 293 -14.93 -14.68 -7.66
CA GLY A 293 -14.97 -15.79 -8.61
C GLY A 293 -13.82 -16.77 -8.40
N PHE A 294 -12.59 -16.25 -8.27
CA PHE A 294 -11.38 -17.04 -8.00
C PHE A 294 -11.48 -17.80 -6.69
N ARG A 295 -11.79 -17.14 -5.58
CA ARG A 295 -11.88 -17.74 -4.23
C ARG A 295 -12.94 -18.85 -4.18
N THR A 296 -14.08 -18.61 -4.82
CA THR A 296 -15.18 -19.60 -4.89
C THR A 296 -14.77 -20.86 -5.67
N ALA A 297 -14.19 -20.68 -6.85
CA ALA A 297 -13.75 -21.79 -7.68
C ALA A 297 -12.63 -22.60 -7.02
N LEU A 298 -11.61 -21.91 -6.48
CA LEU A 298 -10.49 -22.53 -5.78
C LEU A 298 -10.96 -23.47 -4.68
N THR A 299 -11.83 -23.00 -3.81
CA THR A 299 -12.37 -23.79 -2.69
C THR A 299 -13.19 -24.97 -3.19
N SER A 300 -13.98 -24.79 -4.25
CA SER A 300 -14.80 -25.84 -4.84
C SER A 300 -13.96 -26.96 -5.45
N VAL A 301 -12.95 -26.60 -6.25
CA VAL A 301 -12.11 -27.59 -6.96
C VAL A 301 -11.27 -28.40 -6.00
N ILE A 302 -10.67 -27.76 -4.99
CA ILE A 302 -9.82 -28.47 -4.01
C ILE A 302 -10.65 -29.43 -3.15
N ASN A 303 -11.85 -29.02 -2.71
CA ASN A 303 -12.76 -29.93 -2.03
C ASN A 303 -13.15 -31.12 -2.90
N LYS A 304 -13.52 -30.89 -4.17
CA LYS A 304 -13.88 -31.95 -5.12
C LYS A 304 -12.74 -32.94 -5.31
N PHE A 305 -11.53 -32.44 -5.58
CA PHE A 305 -10.36 -33.29 -5.75
C PHE A 305 -10.03 -34.07 -4.46
N GLY A 306 -10.15 -33.42 -3.27
CA GLY A 306 -9.96 -34.08 -1.98
C GLY A 306 -10.98 -35.20 -1.71
N GLU A 307 -12.24 -35.03 -2.14
CA GLU A 307 -13.29 -36.06 -2.07
C GLU A 307 -12.96 -37.22 -3.03
N GLU A 308 -12.62 -36.94 -4.28
CA GLU A 308 -12.26 -37.95 -5.30
C GLU A 308 -11.02 -38.78 -4.92
N GLN A 309 -10.04 -38.14 -4.28
CA GLN A 309 -8.83 -38.82 -3.79
C GLN A 309 -9.00 -39.48 -2.41
N GLY A 310 -10.20 -39.41 -1.79
CA GLY A 310 -10.52 -40.05 -0.51
C GLY A 310 -9.91 -39.37 0.72
N PHE A 311 -9.39 -38.15 0.61
CA PHE A 311 -8.91 -37.35 1.74
C PHE A 311 -10.07 -36.76 2.56
N ILE A 312 -11.14 -36.33 1.89
CA ILE A 312 -12.37 -35.79 2.49
C ILE A 312 -13.44 -36.86 2.38
N ARG A 313 -13.87 -37.42 3.52
CA ARG A 313 -14.81 -38.55 3.52
C ARG A 313 -16.22 -38.18 3.98
N LYS A 314 -16.34 -37.10 4.74
CA LYS A 314 -17.60 -36.64 5.30
C LYS A 314 -17.81 -35.18 4.96
N LYS A 315 -19.05 -34.74 4.92
CA LYS A 315 -19.42 -33.36 4.62
C LYS A 315 -18.87 -32.37 5.67
N GLU A 316 -18.73 -32.85 6.91
CA GLU A 316 -18.15 -32.08 8.03
C GLU A 316 -16.64 -31.87 7.90
N ASP A 317 -15.95 -32.70 7.11
CA ASP A 317 -14.49 -32.62 6.85
C ASP A 317 -14.17 -31.67 5.70
N ARG A 318 -15.16 -31.03 5.07
CA ARG A 318 -14.93 -30.08 3.98
C ARG A 318 -14.09 -28.90 4.44
N LEU A 319 -13.16 -28.51 3.56
CA LEU A 319 -12.25 -27.39 3.76
C LEU A 319 -12.98 -26.08 3.56
N THR A 320 -12.70 -25.11 4.41
CA THR A 320 -13.13 -23.72 4.23
C THR A 320 -12.20 -22.99 3.25
N GLY A 321 -12.59 -21.79 2.83
CA GLY A 321 -11.76 -20.96 1.98
C GLY A 321 -10.39 -20.65 2.62
N ASP A 322 -10.36 -20.34 3.92
CA ASP A 322 -9.10 -20.07 4.65
C ASP A 322 -8.18 -21.28 4.70
N ASP A 323 -8.73 -22.49 4.93
CA ASP A 323 -7.93 -23.72 4.95
C ASP A 323 -7.23 -23.95 3.60
N VAL A 324 -7.93 -23.66 2.51
CA VAL A 324 -7.45 -23.84 1.14
C VAL A 324 -6.38 -22.80 0.77
N ARG A 325 -6.51 -21.58 1.31
CA ARG A 325 -5.62 -20.46 0.97
C ARG A 325 -4.41 -20.32 1.91
N GLU A 326 -4.32 -21.14 2.96
CA GLU A 326 -3.12 -21.13 3.83
C GLU A 326 -1.85 -21.42 3.02
N GLY A 327 -0.92 -20.45 3.00
CA GLY A 327 0.33 -20.50 2.24
C GLY A 327 0.15 -20.32 0.72
N LEU A 328 -1.01 -19.89 0.25
CA LEU A 328 -1.22 -19.59 -1.16
C LEU A 328 -0.62 -18.23 -1.54
N THR A 329 0.19 -18.21 -2.59
CA THR A 329 0.54 -17.01 -3.35
C THR A 329 -0.18 -17.08 -4.69
N ALA A 330 -1.00 -16.07 -5.01
CA ALA A 330 -1.75 -16.03 -6.26
C ALA A 330 -1.83 -14.61 -6.82
N ILE A 331 -1.71 -14.52 -8.15
CA ILE A 331 -1.94 -13.30 -8.93
C ILE A 331 -3.11 -13.56 -9.86
N VAL A 332 -4.14 -12.72 -9.79
CA VAL A 332 -5.32 -12.77 -10.65
C VAL A 332 -5.40 -11.46 -11.42
N SER A 333 -5.12 -11.48 -12.71
CA SER A 333 -5.13 -10.31 -13.58
C SER A 333 -6.23 -10.43 -14.62
N ILE A 334 -7.18 -9.49 -14.59
CA ILE A 334 -8.27 -9.44 -15.56
C ILE A 334 -8.16 -8.17 -16.41
N LYS A 335 -8.46 -8.28 -17.71
CA LYS A 335 -8.50 -7.15 -18.63
C LYS A 335 -9.91 -7.04 -19.22
N LEU A 336 -10.49 -5.86 -19.15
CA LEU A 336 -11.87 -5.54 -19.54
C LEU A 336 -11.86 -4.25 -20.35
N ILE A 337 -12.81 -4.12 -21.29
CA ILE A 337 -12.99 -2.85 -22.03
C ILE A 337 -13.59 -1.77 -21.12
N ASP A 338 -14.61 -2.13 -20.33
CA ASP A 338 -15.32 -1.21 -19.45
C ASP A 338 -15.31 -1.71 -18.00
N PRO A 339 -14.19 -1.53 -17.26
CA PRO A 339 -14.13 -1.92 -15.87
C PRO A 339 -14.93 -0.96 -14.99
N GLN A 340 -15.88 -1.52 -14.25
CA GLN A 340 -16.69 -0.79 -13.28
C GLN A 340 -16.06 -0.93 -11.89
N PHE A 341 -15.49 0.16 -11.39
CA PHE A 341 -14.91 0.20 -10.06
C PHE A 341 -15.86 0.81 -9.04
N GLU A 342 -15.82 0.31 -7.81
CA GLU A 342 -16.46 0.97 -6.68
C GLU A 342 -15.58 2.16 -6.24
N GLY A 343 -16.01 3.39 -6.59
CA GLY A 343 -15.31 4.61 -6.22
C GLY A 343 -14.20 5.06 -7.17
N GLN A 344 -13.71 6.28 -6.96
CA GLN A 344 -12.71 6.92 -7.82
C GLN A 344 -11.30 6.32 -7.64
N THR A 345 -11.01 5.76 -6.48
CA THR A 345 -9.73 5.14 -6.15
C THR A 345 -9.49 3.78 -6.82
N LYS A 346 -10.49 3.25 -7.54
CA LYS A 346 -10.42 2.00 -8.33
C LYS A 346 -10.02 0.77 -7.50
N THR A 347 -10.36 0.75 -6.22
CA THR A 347 -9.89 -0.25 -5.25
C THR A 347 -10.58 -1.60 -5.36
N LYS A 348 -11.80 -1.63 -5.93
CA LYS A 348 -12.63 -2.82 -6.02
C LYS A 348 -13.36 -2.90 -7.35
N LEU A 349 -13.31 -4.07 -8.01
CA LEU A 349 -13.97 -4.31 -9.29
C LEU A 349 -15.39 -4.83 -9.09
N GLY A 350 -16.41 -4.14 -9.70
CA GLY A 350 -17.83 -4.46 -9.56
C GLY A 350 -18.45 -5.31 -10.67
N ASN A 351 -17.76 -5.54 -11.80
CA ASN A 351 -18.30 -6.23 -12.97
C ASN A 351 -18.77 -7.67 -12.68
N THR A 352 -20.04 -7.96 -12.65
CA THR A 352 -20.58 -9.31 -12.41
C THR A 352 -20.11 -10.33 -13.45
N ALA A 353 -19.93 -9.92 -14.72
CA ALA A 353 -19.40 -10.78 -15.76
C ALA A 353 -17.99 -11.29 -15.45
N ALA A 354 -17.16 -10.46 -14.80
CA ALA A 354 -15.83 -10.84 -14.37
C ALA A 354 -15.85 -11.99 -13.34
N LYS A 355 -16.78 -11.97 -12.38
CA LYS A 355 -16.97 -13.03 -11.39
C LYS A 355 -17.30 -14.36 -12.06
N THR A 356 -18.32 -14.36 -12.91
CA THR A 356 -18.79 -15.58 -13.58
C THR A 356 -17.72 -16.18 -14.49
N PHE A 357 -17.04 -15.32 -15.26
CA PHE A 357 -15.97 -15.75 -16.15
C PHE A 357 -14.78 -16.32 -15.37
N THR A 358 -14.28 -15.60 -14.37
CA THR A 358 -13.17 -16.07 -13.54
C THR A 358 -13.51 -17.37 -12.84
N GLN A 359 -14.70 -17.48 -12.23
CA GLN A 359 -15.13 -18.70 -11.57
C GLN A 359 -15.16 -19.90 -12.52
N LYS A 360 -15.70 -19.71 -13.73
CA LYS A 360 -15.76 -20.77 -14.76
C LYS A 360 -14.37 -21.23 -15.16
N ILE A 361 -13.52 -20.31 -15.57
CA ILE A 361 -12.17 -20.63 -16.08
C ILE A 361 -11.32 -21.28 -14.99
N VAL A 362 -11.33 -20.74 -13.77
CA VAL A 362 -10.57 -21.33 -12.66
C VAL A 362 -11.05 -22.76 -12.35
N ASN A 363 -12.36 -23.02 -12.39
CA ASN A 363 -12.88 -24.38 -12.22
C ASN A 363 -12.38 -25.33 -13.31
N GLU A 364 -12.42 -24.93 -14.57
CA GLU A 364 -12.01 -25.76 -15.71
C GLU A 364 -10.50 -26.02 -15.69
N GLU A 365 -9.71 -24.98 -15.68
CA GLU A 365 -8.24 -25.06 -15.78
C GLU A 365 -7.60 -25.71 -14.55
N LEU A 366 -8.06 -25.35 -13.36
CA LEU A 366 -7.52 -25.94 -12.14
C LEU A 366 -7.91 -27.41 -11.97
N THR A 367 -9.13 -27.82 -12.37
CA THR A 367 -9.52 -29.24 -12.40
C THR A 367 -8.60 -30.01 -13.34
N THR A 368 -8.38 -29.51 -14.54
CA THR A 368 -7.47 -30.13 -15.52
C THR A 368 -6.04 -30.24 -14.97
N TRP A 369 -5.55 -29.19 -14.29
CA TRP A 369 -4.23 -29.23 -13.71
C TRP A 369 -4.10 -30.30 -12.60
N PHE A 370 -5.10 -30.43 -11.72
CA PHE A 370 -5.11 -31.46 -10.66
C PHE A 370 -5.14 -32.88 -11.26
N GLU A 371 -5.87 -33.09 -12.34
CA GLU A 371 -5.90 -34.36 -13.06
C GLU A 371 -4.53 -34.72 -13.67
N GLN A 372 -3.82 -33.71 -14.21
CA GLN A 372 -2.51 -33.89 -14.82
C GLN A 372 -1.38 -33.99 -13.76
N ASN A 373 -1.54 -33.41 -12.58
CA ASN A 373 -0.53 -33.32 -11.54
C ASN A 373 -1.02 -33.88 -10.18
N PRO A 374 -1.47 -35.17 -10.14
CA PRO A 374 -2.12 -35.70 -8.95
C PRO A 374 -1.22 -35.77 -7.70
N SER A 375 0.10 -35.88 -7.88
CA SER A 375 1.05 -35.89 -6.76
C SER A 375 1.11 -34.54 -6.08
N GLU A 376 1.32 -33.47 -6.86
CA GLU A 376 1.37 -32.08 -6.33
C GLU A 376 0.00 -31.68 -5.78
N GLY A 377 -1.09 -32.09 -6.44
CA GLY A 377 -2.46 -31.89 -5.94
C GLY A 377 -2.70 -32.50 -4.57
N LYS A 378 -2.16 -33.69 -4.31
CA LYS A 378 -2.24 -34.33 -2.98
C LYS A 378 -1.48 -33.55 -1.91
N ASP A 379 -0.34 -32.96 -2.25
CA ASP A 379 0.44 -32.14 -1.33
C ASP A 379 -0.32 -30.85 -0.96
N ILE A 380 -1.00 -30.21 -1.92
CA ILE A 380 -1.88 -29.06 -1.69
C ILE A 380 -3.06 -29.43 -0.77
N VAL A 381 -3.73 -30.54 -1.06
CA VAL A 381 -4.86 -30.98 -0.22
C VAL A 381 -4.41 -31.33 1.20
N ARG A 382 -3.27 -32.00 1.38
CA ARG A 382 -2.71 -32.32 2.71
C ARG A 382 -2.43 -31.04 3.50
N LYS A 383 -1.78 -30.04 2.87
CA LYS A 383 -1.56 -28.74 3.51
C LYS A 383 -2.86 -28.09 3.95
N SER A 384 -3.88 -28.11 3.12
CA SER A 384 -5.20 -27.55 3.44
C SER A 384 -5.90 -28.32 4.57
N ILE A 385 -5.75 -29.64 4.66
CA ILE A 385 -6.26 -30.47 5.77
C ILE A 385 -5.53 -30.14 7.08
N ASP A 386 -4.21 -29.96 7.02
CA ASP A 386 -3.42 -29.57 8.18
C ASP A 386 -3.84 -28.18 8.69
N ALA A 387 -4.15 -27.24 7.79
CA ALA A 387 -4.69 -25.92 8.11
C ALA A 387 -6.08 -26.04 8.79
N ALA A 388 -6.97 -26.88 8.24
CA ALA A 388 -8.28 -27.14 8.83
C ALA A 388 -8.19 -27.74 10.25
N ALA A 389 -7.27 -28.69 10.45
CA ALA A 389 -7.02 -29.29 11.76
C ALA A 389 -6.53 -28.25 12.78
N ALA A 390 -5.62 -27.37 12.36
CA ALA A 390 -5.13 -26.28 13.19
C ALA A 390 -6.24 -25.28 13.56
N ARG A 391 -7.07 -24.88 12.59
CA ARG A 391 -8.20 -23.98 12.79
C ARG A 391 -9.22 -24.58 13.79
N VAL A 392 -9.57 -25.86 13.64
CA VAL A 392 -10.47 -26.57 14.56
C VAL A 392 -9.88 -26.63 15.97
N ALA A 393 -8.58 -26.93 16.09
CA ALA A 393 -7.89 -26.95 17.39
C ALA A 393 -7.87 -25.56 18.05
N ALA A 394 -7.61 -24.53 17.29
CA ALA A 394 -7.63 -23.13 17.75
C ALA A 394 -9.02 -22.70 18.23
N ARG A 395 -10.08 -23.04 17.48
CA ARG A 395 -11.47 -22.76 17.87
C ARG A 395 -11.83 -23.46 19.19
N LYS A 396 -11.47 -24.73 19.30
CA LYS A 396 -11.71 -25.52 20.52
C LYS A 396 -10.98 -24.95 21.74
N ALA A 397 -9.73 -24.53 21.58
CA ALA A 397 -8.96 -23.87 22.64
C ALA A 397 -9.60 -22.55 23.09
N ARG A 398 -10.08 -21.77 22.14
CA ARG A 398 -10.77 -20.50 22.40
C ARG A 398 -12.08 -20.69 23.14
N ASP A 399 -12.90 -21.67 22.73
CA ASP A 399 -14.18 -21.97 23.36
C ASP A 399 -13.99 -22.47 24.78
N LEU A 400 -12.97 -23.31 25.03
CA LEU A 400 -12.60 -23.78 26.39
C LEU A 400 -12.15 -22.60 27.28
N SER A 401 -11.39 -21.66 26.73
CA SER A 401 -10.95 -20.45 27.43
C SER A 401 -12.13 -19.52 27.76
N ARG A 402 -13.08 -19.34 26.84
CA ARG A 402 -14.31 -18.56 27.05
C ARG A 402 -15.20 -19.16 28.12
N ASN A 403 -15.40 -20.48 28.11
CA ASN A 403 -16.20 -21.15 29.11
C ASN A 403 -15.58 -21.09 30.52
N ARG A 404 -14.25 -21.09 30.64
CA ARG A 404 -13.58 -20.89 31.94
C ARG A 404 -13.65 -19.44 32.44
N LYS A 405 -13.57 -18.43 31.54
CA LYS A 405 -13.66 -16.99 31.90
C LYS A 405 -15.12 -16.56 32.16
N GLY A 406 -16.07 -17.09 31.43
CA GLY A 406 -17.50 -16.76 31.59
C GLY A 406 -18.11 -17.18 32.93
N LEU A 407 -17.46 -18.08 33.65
CA LEU A 407 -17.86 -18.51 35.02
C LEU A 407 -17.26 -17.63 36.14
N LEU A 408 -16.21 -16.81 35.84
CA LEU A 408 -15.47 -16.04 36.84
C LEU A 408 -15.52 -14.52 36.66
N GLU A 409 -15.82 -14.02 35.45
CA GLU A 409 -15.85 -12.57 35.18
C GLU A 409 -16.98 -12.22 34.18
N GLY A 410 -17.98 -11.52 34.67
CA GLY A 410 -19.19 -11.13 33.93
C GLY A 410 -19.02 -9.99 32.92
N ARG A 411 -18.16 -10.14 31.95
CA ARG A 411 -18.12 -9.38 30.68
C ARG A 411 -16.86 -9.80 29.90
N GLY A 412 -16.97 -10.45 28.75
CA GLY A 412 -15.90 -11.07 27.94
C GLY A 412 -14.75 -10.19 27.45
N MET A 413 -14.40 -9.12 28.14
CA MET A 413 -13.31 -8.21 27.83
C MET A 413 -12.00 -8.60 28.52
N PRO A 414 -10.81 -8.34 27.91
CA PRO A 414 -9.53 -8.60 28.56
C PRO A 414 -9.43 -7.83 29.89
N GLY A 415 -9.11 -8.50 30.99
CA GLY A 415 -9.02 -7.86 32.32
C GLY A 415 -7.98 -6.74 32.42
N LYS A 416 -7.04 -6.67 31.46
CA LYS A 416 -6.04 -5.61 31.37
C LYS A 416 -6.45 -4.41 30.50
N LEU A 417 -7.54 -4.50 29.72
CA LEU A 417 -8.05 -3.38 28.93
C LEU A 417 -8.68 -2.33 29.85
N ALA A 418 -8.15 -1.13 29.83
CA ALA A 418 -8.80 0.04 30.38
C ALA A 418 -9.65 0.70 29.28
N ASP A 419 -10.90 0.29 29.18
CA ASP A 419 -11.81 0.73 28.12
C ASP A 419 -12.25 2.19 28.26
N CYS A 420 -12.76 2.79 27.18
CA CYS A 420 -13.36 4.12 27.20
C CYS A 420 -14.87 4.05 27.42
N GLN A 421 -15.46 5.20 27.76
CA GLN A 421 -16.89 5.29 28.09
C GLN A 421 -17.79 5.40 26.85
N TRP A 422 -17.30 6.04 25.79
CA TRP A 422 -18.04 6.22 24.55
C TRP A 422 -18.12 4.90 23.78
N THR A 423 -19.19 4.77 23.00
CA THR A 423 -19.48 3.58 22.19
C THR A 423 -19.47 3.87 20.69
N ASP A 424 -19.34 5.13 20.29
CA ASP A 424 -19.19 5.55 18.89
C ASP A 424 -17.74 5.30 18.43
N PRO A 425 -17.49 4.30 17.56
CA PRO A 425 -16.13 3.94 17.16
C PRO A 425 -15.36 5.10 16.50
N ALA A 426 -16.06 5.99 15.79
CA ALA A 426 -15.45 7.12 15.11
C ALA A 426 -14.82 8.14 16.06
N LYS A 427 -15.27 8.15 17.30
CA LYS A 427 -14.78 9.03 18.37
C LYS A 427 -13.84 8.35 19.35
N CYS A 428 -13.72 7.01 19.27
CA CYS A 428 -12.96 6.20 20.21
C CYS A 428 -11.57 5.87 19.66
N GLU A 429 -10.59 5.83 20.55
CA GLU A 429 -9.19 5.56 20.27
C GLU A 429 -8.69 4.45 21.20
N LEU A 430 -7.89 3.52 20.66
CA LEU A 430 -7.23 2.48 21.44
C LEU A 430 -5.71 2.68 21.39
N TYR A 431 -5.11 2.95 22.56
CA TYR A 431 -3.65 2.93 22.72
C TYR A 431 -3.18 1.55 23.07
N ILE A 432 -2.35 0.96 22.22
CA ILE A 432 -1.64 -0.30 22.48
C ILE A 432 -0.26 0.07 22.98
N VAL A 433 0.01 -0.22 24.26
CA VAL A 433 1.17 0.32 24.98
C VAL A 433 2.09 -0.80 25.42
N GLU A 434 3.39 -0.60 25.26
CA GLU A 434 4.42 -1.51 25.72
C GLU A 434 4.54 -1.51 27.25
N GLY A 435 4.35 -2.68 27.85
CA GLY A 435 4.57 -2.94 29.27
C GLY A 435 3.50 -2.36 30.22
N ASP A 436 3.50 -2.90 31.44
CA ASP A 436 2.53 -2.48 32.47
C ASP A 436 2.88 -1.11 33.08
N SER A 437 4.16 -0.72 33.11
CA SER A 437 4.60 0.57 33.65
C SER A 437 4.10 1.73 32.79
N ALA A 438 4.40 1.70 31.50
CA ALA A 438 3.90 2.69 30.55
C ALA A 438 2.36 2.62 30.44
N GLY A 439 1.78 1.41 30.50
CA GLY A 439 0.33 1.23 30.57
C GLY A 439 -0.31 1.92 31.77
N GLY A 440 0.36 1.93 32.92
CA GLY A 440 -0.07 2.65 34.13
C GLY A 440 -0.08 4.16 33.96
N SER A 441 1.01 4.74 33.44
CA SER A 441 1.13 6.17 33.15
C SER A 441 0.11 6.61 32.09
N THR A 442 -0.04 5.83 31.00
CA THR A 442 -1.01 6.10 29.93
C THR A 442 -2.44 6.05 30.44
N LYS A 443 -2.79 5.04 31.27
CA LYS A 443 -4.10 4.94 31.89
C LYS A 443 -4.40 6.14 32.82
N GLY A 444 -3.40 6.61 33.54
CA GLY A 444 -3.51 7.78 34.43
C GLY A 444 -3.66 9.10 33.66
N GLY A 445 -3.04 9.23 32.49
CA GLY A 445 -3.05 10.45 31.68
C GLY A 445 -4.20 10.57 30.69
N ARG A 446 -4.84 9.47 30.30
CA ARG A 446 -5.84 9.43 29.21
C ARG A 446 -7.13 10.20 29.49
N ASP A 447 -7.81 10.64 28.46
CA ASP A 447 -9.23 10.98 28.55
C ASP A 447 -10.08 9.70 28.54
N SER A 448 -10.59 9.31 29.69
CA SER A 448 -11.36 8.07 29.85
C SER A 448 -12.69 8.06 29.07
N ARG A 449 -13.14 9.20 28.55
CA ARG A 449 -14.37 9.27 27.77
C ARG A 449 -14.21 8.56 26.41
N ASN A 450 -13.09 8.78 25.72
CA ASN A 450 -12.88 8.32 24.36
C ASN A 450 -11.57 7.54 24.11
N GLN A 451 -10.65 7.52 25.08
CA GLN A 451 -9.37 6.83 24.95
C GLN A 451 -9.35 5.55 25.79
N ALA A 452 -9.15 4.42 25.15
CA ALA A 452 -8.91 3.13 25.76
C ALA A 452 -7.42 2.80 25.78
N VAL A 453 -6.96 2.01 26.73
CA VAL A 453 -5.55 1.59 26.87
C VAL A 453 -5.45 0.10 27.06
N LEU A 454 -4.66 -0.56 26.21
CA LEU A 454 -4.33 -1.98 26.30
C LEU A 454 -2.81 -2.15 26.44
N PRO A 455 -2.31 -2.46 27.64
CA PRO A 455 -0.90 -2.77 27.82
C PRO A 455 -0.59 -4.17 27.28
N ILE A 456 0.53 -4.29 26.58
CA ILE A 456 1.06 -5.55 26.04
C ILE A 456 2.34 -5.90 26.80
N ARG A 457 2.43 -7.12 27.31
CA ARG A 457 3.58 -7.59 28.07
C ARG A 457 4.63 -8.23 27.17
N GLY A 458 5.71 -7.48 26.93
CA GLY A 458 6.85 -7.95 26.15
C GLY A 458 6.54 -8.19 24.69
N LYS A 459 7.44 -8.91 24.01
CA LYS A 459 7.35 -9.23 22.58
C LYS A 459 6.22 -10.23 22.35
N ILE A 460 5.26 -9.87 21.50
CA ILE A 460 4.21 -10.80 21.07
C ILE A 460 4.80 -11.89 20.16
N LEU A 461 4.04 -12.96 19.96
CA LEU A 461 4.41 -14.01 19.03
C LEU A 461 4.63 -13.46 17.62
N ASN A 462 5.75 -13.81 16.99
CA ASN A 462 5.96 -13.53 15.58
C ASN A 462 5.05 -14.41 14.72
N VAL A 463 4.00 -13.80 14.19
CA VAL A 463 2.96 -14.50 13.43
C VAL A 463 3.42 -14.90 12.03
N GLU A 464 4.50 -14.34 11.51
CA GLU A 464 5.10 -14.78 10.24
C GLU A 464 5.64 -16.21 10.32
N LYS A 465 6.08 -16.64 11.52
CA LYS A 465 6.66 -17.97 11.79
C LYS A 465 5.70 -18.93 12.50
N ALA A 466 4.48 -18.52 12.75
CA ALA A 466 3.57 -19.28 13.59
C ALA A 466 2.27 -19.63 12.89
N ARG A 467 1.83 -20.87 13.02
CA ARG A 467 0.50 -21.29 12.56
C ARG A 467 -0.60 -20.61 13.38
N ILE A 468 -1.75 -20.46 12.78
CA ILE A 468 -2.91 -19.77 13.36
C ILE A 468 -3.34 -20.31 14.73
N ASP A 469 -3.23 -21.62 14.96
CA ASP A 469 -3.55 -22.24 16.24
C ASP A 469 -2.67 -21.71 17.38
N ARG A 470 -1.37 -21.55 17.14
CA ARG A 470 -0.42 -20.94 18.10
C ARG A 470 -0.68 -19.45 18.27
N VAL A 471 -0.97 -18.75 17.19
CA VAL A 471 -1.29 -17.31 17.19
C VAL A 471 -2.50 -17.07 18.10
N LEU A 472 -3.58 -17.85 17.91
CA LEU A 472 -4.81 -17.73 18.69
C LEU A 472 -4.72 -18.29 20.12
N GLN A 473 -3.67 -19.04 20.46
CA GLN A 473 -3.36 -19.45 21.84
C GLN A 473 -2.56 -18.39 22.62
N ASN A 474 -1.94 -17.43 21.92
CA ASN A 474 -1.18 -16.38 22.57
C ASN A 474 -2.12 -15.40 23.29
N ASN A 475 -1.93 -15.21 24.60
CA ASN A 475 -2.80 -14.39 25.44
C ASN A 475 -2.82 -12.90 25.02
N GLU A 476 -1.67 -12.36 24.55
CA GLU A 476 -1.56 -10.96 24.11
C GLU A 476 -2.34 -10.75 22.82
N VAL A 477 -2.21 -11.69 21.86
CA VAL A 477 -2.95 -11.67 20.59
C VAL A 477 -4.45 -11.81 20.84
N GLN A 478 -4.86 -12.74 21.71
CA GLN A 478 -6.28 -12.88 22.11
C GLN A 478 -6.85 -11.60 22.72
N ALA A 479 -6.08 -10.96 23.60
CA ALA A 479 -6.48 -9.70 24.21
C ALA A 479 -6.69 -8.60 23.17
N LEU A 480 -5.82 -8.53 22.17
CA LEU A 480 -5.87 -7.56 21.08
C LEU A 480 -7.09 -7.81 20.18
N ILE A 481 -7.30 -9.06 19.71
CA ILE A 481 -8.48 -9.45 18.92
C ILE A 481 -9.78 -9.12 19.66
N THR A 482 -9.83 -9.44 20.95
CA THR A 482 -11.02 -9.19 21.78
C THR A 482 -11.27 -7.69 21.99
N ALA A 483 -10.21 -6.90 22.20
CA ALA A 483 -10.32 -5.45 22.37
C ALA A 483 -10.83 -4.77 21.10
N LEU A 484 -10.31 -5.14 19.93
CA LEU A 484 -10.73 -4.59 18.64
C LEU A 484 -12.15 -5.01 18.25
N GLY A 485 -12.54 -6.23 18.55
CA GLY A 485 -13.89 -6.75 18.29
C GLY A 485 -14.14 -7.27 16.88
N THR A 486 -13.21 -7.08 15.95
CA THR A 486 -13.38 -7.40 14.52
C THR A 486 -13.30 -8.87 14.17
N GLY A 487 -12.71 -9.72 15.03
CA GLY A 487 -12.28 -11.05 14.63
C GLY A 487 -11.01 -11.03 13.78
N VAL A 488 -10.71 -12.16 13.12
CA VAL A 488 -9.54 -12.35 12.25
C VAL A 488 -9.90 -13.25 11.06
N HIS A 489 -9.21 -13.12 9.94
CA HIS A 489 -9.45 -13.87 8.69
C HIS A 489 -10.91 -13.81 8.22
N ASP A 490 -11.53 -14.95 7.86
CA ASP A 490 -12.93 -15.03 7.39
C ASP A 490 -13.94 -14.55 8.44
N ASP A 491 -13.59 -14.58 9.73
CA ASP A 491 -14.41 -14.02 10.82
C ASP A 491 -14.23 -12.48 10.96
N PHE A 492 -13.33 -11.87 10.17
CA PHE A 492 -13.06 -10.43 10.24
C PHE A 492 -14.24 -9.61 9.72
N ASP A 493 -14.73 -8.72 10.56
CA ASP A 493 -15.83 -7.82 10.24
C ASP A 493 -15.48 -6.40 10.70
N ILE A 494 -15.17 -5.53 9.76
CA ILE A 494 -14.78 -4.14 10.03
C ILE A 494 -15.89 -3.34 10.70
N ALA A 495 -17.15 -3.70 10.44
CA ALA A 495 -18.31 -3.02 11.05
C ALA A 495 -18.40 -3.24 12.57
N LYS A 496 -17.69 -4.24 13.09
CA LYS A 496 -17.58 -4.51 14.54
C LYS A 496 -16.40 -3.82 15.20
N LEU A 497 -15.60 -3.06 14.44
CA LEU A 497 -14.47 -2.34 15.00
C LEU A 497 -14.93 -1.34 16.06
N ARG A 498 -14.28 -1.37 17.22
CA ARG A 498 -14.66 -0.55 18.37
C ARG A 498 -13.95 0.79 18.44
N TYR A 499 -12.86 0.96 17.71
CA TYR A 499 -12.00 2.15 17.75
C TYR A 499 -11.50 2.49 16.35
N HIS A 500 -11.87 3.66 15.81
CA HIS A 500 -11.39 4.09 14.49
C HIS A 500 -9.99 4.73 14.53
N LYS A 501 -9.34 4.76 15.71
CA LYS A 501 -7.91 5.04 15.82
C LYS A 501 -7.26 3.98 16.72
N ILE A 502 -6.37 3.20 16.13
CA ILE A 502 -5.56 2.20 16.80
C ILE A 502 -4.14 2.75 16.83
N ILE A 503 -3.69 3.15 18.01
CA ILE A 503 -2.45 3.89 18.18
C ILE A 503 -1.42 2.97 18.85
N LEU A 504 -0.37 2.64 18.10
CA LEU A 504 0.75 1.84 18.59
C LEU A 504 1.75 2.76 19.29
N MET A 505 1.95 2.54 20.58
CA MET A 505 2.81 3.36 21.43
C MET A 505 3.81 2.46 22.15
N ALA A 506 5.04 2.45 21.66
CA ALA A 506 6.16 1.67 22.21
C ALA A 506 7.34 2.59 22.50
N ASP A 507 8.25 2.12 23.33
CA ASP A 507 9.47 2.82 23.70
C ASP A 507 10.32 3.18 22.48
N ALA A 508 11.14 4.20 22.57
CA ALA A 508 11.97 4.68 21.47
C ALA A 508 13.23 3.81 21.24
N ASP A 509 13.41 2.76 22.01
CA ASP A 509 14.54 1.85 21.93
C ASP A 509 14.36 0.74 20.86
N VAL A 510 15.39 -0.13 20.73
CA VAL A 510 15.40 -1.23 19.75
C VAL A 510 14.32 -2.29 20.05
N ASP A 511 13.97 -2.50 21.31
CA ASP A 511 12.94 -3.46 21.71
C ASP A 511 11.55 -2.92 21.37
N GLY A 512 11.29 -1.64 21.62
CA GLY A 512 10.05 -0.97 21.22
C GLY A 512 9.84 -0.96 19.70
N GLN A 513 10.91 -0.73 18.92
CA GLN A 513 10.84 -0.84 17.45
C GLN A 513 10.50 -2.27 17.00
N HIS A 514 11.05 -3.28 17.66
CA HIS A 514 10.72 -4.67 17.38
C HIS A 514 9.26 -5.01 17.74
N ILE A 515 8.75 -4.49 18.86
CA ILE A 515 7.33 -4.68 19.26
C ILE A 515 6.40 -4.00 18.25
N ARG A 516 6.71 -2.79 17.78
CA ARG A 516 5.96 -2.14 16.68
C ARG A 516 5.91 -3.01 15.43
N THR A 517 7.06 -3.58 15.02
CA THR A 517 7.14 -4.45 13.84
C THR A 517 6.31 -5.71 14.03
N LEU A 518 6.35 -6.36 15.20
CA LEU A 518 5.55 -7.55 15.50
C LEU A 518 4.05 -7.24 15.46
N LEU A 519 3.62 -6.10 16.01
CA LEU A 519 2.23 -5.65 15.98
C LEU A 519 1.78 -5.35 14.55
N LEU A 520 2.60 -4.65 13.76
CA LEU A 520 2.30 -4.41 12.35
C LEU A 520 2.19 -5.70 11.55
N THR A 521 3.09 -6.67 11.80
CA THR A 521 3.03 -7.99 11.16
C THR A 521 1.72 -8.69 11.48
N LEU A 522 1.27 -8.65 12.74
CA LEU A 522 -0.02 -9.20 13.14
C LEU A 522 -1.19 -8.52 12.44
N LEU A 523 -1.22 -7.18 12.43
CA LEU A 523 -2.29 -6.41 11.79
C LEU A 523 -2.31 -6.63 10.28
N PHE A 524 -1.14 -6.63 9.64
CA PHE A 524 -1.01 -6.85 8.19
C PHE A 524 -1.46 -8.27 7.79
N ARG A 525 -1.07 -9.31 8.56
CA ARG A 525 -1.37 -10.71 8.21
C ARG A 525 -2.82 -11.13 8.53
N PHE A 526 -3.39 -10.62 9.62
CA PHE A 526 -4.68 -11.12 10.15
C PHE A 526 -5.81 -10.10 10.15
N MET A 527 -5.51 -8.80 10.02
CA MET A 527 -6.47 -7.70 10.12
C MET A 527 -6.14 -6.58 9.13
N ARG A 528 -5.67 -6.94 7.95
CA ARG A 528 -5.18 -6.01 6.93
C ARG A 528 -6.14 -4.87 6.61
N PRO A 529 -7.49 -5.06 6.55
CA PRO A 529 -8.41 -3.96 6.32
C PRO A 529 -8.31 -2.81 7.33
N LEU A 530 -7.77 -3.03 8.54
CA LEU A 530 -7.54 -1.94 9.50
C LEU A 530 -6.47 -0.94 9.01
N ILE A 531 -5.45 -1.42 8.32
CA ILE A 531 -4.40 -0.58 7.73
C ILE A 531 -4.94 0.10 6.47
N GLU A 532 -5.59 -0.64 5.59
CA GLU A 532 -6.15 -0.16 4.33
C GLU A 532 -7.18 0.96 4.53
N ASN A 533 -8.03 0.84 5.55
CA ASN A 533 -8.99 1.89 5.92
C ASN A 533 -8.36 3.02 6.76
N GLY A 534 -7.06 2.94 7.05
CA GLY A 534 -6.31 4.00 7.71
C GLY A 534 -6.66 4.20 9.19
N PHE A 535 -6.97 3.13 9.90
CA PHE A 535 -7.28 3.16 11.34
C PHE A 535 -6.05 2.96 12.22
N VAL A 536 -4.87 2.65 11.65
CA VAL A 536 -3.64 2.34 12.39
C VAL A 536 -2.70 3.54 12.39
N TYR A 537 -2.16 3.87 13.55
CA TYR A 537 -1.26 5.01 13.78
C TYR A 537 -0.11 4.63 14.69
N PHE A 538 1.03 5.33 14.53
CA PHE A 538 2.09 5.38 15.53
C PHE A 538 1.97 6.66 16.34
N ALA A 539 2.04 6.56 17.67
CA ALA A 539 2.31 7.71 18.52
C ALA A 539 3.79 8.06 18.44
N GLN A 540 4.08 9.35 18.45
CA GLN A 540 5.43 9.88 18.50
C GLN A 540 5.65 10.62 19.81
N PRO A 541 6.09 9.94 20.89
CA PRO A 541 6.48 10.61 22.11
C PRO A 541 7.77 11.40 21.90
N PRO A 542 8.02 12.47 22.66
CA PRO A 542 9.26 13.22 22.58
C PRO A 542 10.44 12.38 23.08
N LEU A 543 11.60 12.61 22.48
CA LEU A 543 12.87 11.98 22.90
C LEU A 543 13.58 12.81 23.97
N TYR A 544 13.37 14.11 23.97
CA TYR A 544 14.05 15.04 24.85
C TYR A 544 13.10 16.03 25.51
N LYS A 545 13.42 16.37 26.76
CA LYS A 545 12.81 17.43 27.53
C LYS A 545 13.87 18.46 27.83
N LEU A 546 13.62 19.70 27.42
CA LEU A 546 14.48 20.85 27.68
C LEU A 546 13.90 21.67 28.87
N LYS A 547 14.66 21.73 29.94
CA LYS A 547 14.30 22.51 31.16
C LYS A 547 15.15 23.77 31.16
N TRP A 548 14.54 24.87 30.78
CA TRP A 548 15.19 26.18 30.82
C TRP A 548 15.28 26.71 32.25
N GLY A 549 16.30 27.53 32.51
CA GLY A 549 16.48 28.18 33.82
C GLY A 549 15.46 29.31 34.02
N GLY A 550 15.05 29.55 35.29
CA GLY A 550 14.12 30.60 35.61
C GLY A 550 12.67 30.19 35.52
N LYS A 551 11.83 31.00 34.85
CA LYS A 551 10.38 30.76 34.66
C LYS A 551 10.01 30.33 33.24
N ASP A 552 11.00 30.07 32.41
CA ASP A 552 10.76 29.66 31.03
C ASP A 552 10.06 28.29 30.96
N PRO A 553 9.09 28.11 30.07
CA PRO A 553 8.37 26.84 29.95
C PRO A 553 9.30 25.72 29.50
N VAL A 554 8.97 24.51 29.92
CA VAL A 554 9.62 23.28 29.42
C VAL A 554 9.27 23.10 27.96
N GLU A 555 10.26 22.72 27.16
CA GLU A 555 10.06 22.40 25.74
C GLU A 555 10.43 20.94 25.47
N TYR A 556 9.85 20.35 24.42
CA TYR A 556 10.05 18.96 24.06
C TYR A 556 10.57 18.86 22.62
N ALA A 557 11.55 17.98 22.39
CA ALA A 557 12.08 17.73 21.06
C ALA A 557 11.92 16.25 20.70
N PHE A 558 11.60 16.00 19.43
CA PHE A 558 11.31 14.67 18.89
C PHE A 558 12.49 14.07 18.12
N SER A 559 13.58 14.83 17.94
CA SER A 559 14.81 14.38 17.31
C SER A 559 16.03 15.12 17.87
N ASP A 560 17.24 14.57 17.64
CA ASP A 560 18.50 15.26 18.00
C ASP A 560 18.63 16.61 17.29
N ARG A 561 18.29 16.66 16.00
CA ARG A 561 18.35 17.88 15.20
C ARG A 561 17.42 18.96 15.75
N GLU A 562 16.20 18.57 16.12
CA GLU A 562 15.22 19.50 16.72
C GLU A 562 15.71 20.01 18.06
N ARG A 563 16.21 19.11 18.95
CA ARG A 563 16.82 19.46 20.21
C ARG A 563 17.92 20.51 20.04
N ASP A 564 18.86 20.25 19.14
CA ASP A 564 20.01 21.12 18.92
C ASP A 564 19.58 22.48 18.36
N GLY A 565 18.61 22.50 17.42
CA GLY A 565 18.02 23.73 16.92
C GLY A 565 17.29 24.54 17.98
N MET A 566 16.49 23.88 18.83
CA MET A 566 15.78 24.54 19.94
C MET A 566 16.76 25.12 20.96
N ILE A 567 17.85 24.39 21.25
CA ILE A 567 18.91 24.88 22.16
C ILE A 567 19.55 26.14 21.57
N GLN A 568 19.93 26.13 20.31
CA GLN A 568 20.54 27.28 19.64
C GLN A 568 19.61 28.50 19.69
N ILE A 569 18.35 28.34 19.23
CA ILE A 569 17.35 29.41 19.24
C ILE A 569 17.07 29.94 20.68
N GLY A 570 16.98 29.02 21.63
CA GLY A 570 16.75 29.40 23.04
C GLY A 570 17.88 30.24 23.61
N LEU A 571 19.14 29.85 23.34
CA LEU A 571 20.33 30.62 23.78
C LEU A 571 20.41 31.99 23.09
N GLU A 572 20.12 32.08 21.81
CA GLU A 572 20.06 33.35 21.04
C GLU A 572 18.97 34.29 21.61
N ASN A 573 17.86 33.74 22.11
CA ASN A 573 16.78 34.50 22.76
C ASN A 573 17.05 34.78 24.25
N GLY A 574 18.26 34.51 24.76
CA GLY A 574 18.67 34.81 26.12
C GLY A 574 18.17 33.80 27.15
N LYS A 575 17.59 32.67 26.75
CA LYS A 575 17.25 31.58 27.69
C LYS A 575 18.53 30.96 28.25
N ARG A 576 18.48 30.47 29.47
CA ARG A 576 19.62 29.83 30.12
C ARG A 576 19.36 28.33 30.25
N LEU A 577 20.23 27.50 29.66
CA LEU A 577 20.16 26.06 29.84
C LEU A 577 21.06 25.65 31.04
N PRO A 578 20.50 25.04 32.09
CA PRO A 578 21.30 24.51 33.18
C PRO A 578 22.27 23.42 32.71
N LYS A 579 23.49 23.41 33.26
CA LYS A 579 24.50 22.37 32.91
C LYS A 579 24.14 20.99 33.44
N GLU A 580 23.51 20.95 34.62
CA GLU A 580 22.97 19.73 35.21
C GLU A 580 21.43 19.78 35.05
N ASP A 581 20.82 18.68 34.63
CA ASP A 581 19.36 18.53 34.45
C ASP A 581 18.67 19.44 33.41
N GLY A 582 19.41 20.22 32.62
CA GLY A 582 18.83 21.07 31.57
C GLY A 582 18.27 20.28 30.40
N ILE A 583 18.83 19.10 30.10
CA ILE A 583 18.40 18.18 29.03
C ILE A 583 18.14 16.83 29.67
N GLN A 584 16.91 16.36 29.55
CA GLN A 584 16.54 15.00 29.94
C GLN A 584 16.22 14.20 28.69
N ARG A 585 16.90 13.07 28.46
CA ARG A 585 16.53 12.09 27.41
C ARG A 585 15.60 11.06 28.02
N PHE A 586 14.46 10.82 27.39
CA PHE A 586 13.55 9.73 27.74
C PHE A 586 14.02 8.42 27.07
N LYS A 587 14.23 7.39 27.87
CA LYS A 587 14.59 6.05 27.38
C LYS A 587 13.36 5.19 27.14
N GLY A 588 12.28 5.44 27.87
CA GLY A 588 11.02 4.74 27.73
C GLY A 588 9.83 5.54 28.25
N LEU A 589 8.64 5.14 27.80
CA LEU A 589 7.35 5.75 28.16
C LEU A 589 7.05 5.65 29.67
N GLY A 590 7.60 4.63 30.34
CA GLY A 590 7.46 4.46 31.79
C GLY A 590 8.16 5.52 32.62
N GLU A 591 9.09 6.30 32.04
CA GLU A 591 9.78 7.43 32.69
C GLU A 591 8.95 8.72 32.66
N MET A 592 7.88 8.77 31.85
CA MET A 592 7.04 9.94 31.70
C MET A 592 5.88 9.91 32.72
N PRO A 593 5.73 10.93 33.56
CA PRO A 593 4.54 11.10 34.40
C PRO A 593 3.27 11.20 33.54
N ALA A 594 2.14 10.76 34.08
CA ALA A 594 0.86 10.71 33.37
C ALA A 594 0.46 12.05 32.72
N LYS A 595 0.68 13.17 33.41
CA LYS A 595 0.40 14.50 32.87
C LYS A 595 1.31 14.84 31.68
N GLU A 596 2.59 14.53 31.76
CA GLU A 596 3.55 14.81 30.71
C GLU A 596 3.25 13.99 29.45
N LEU A 597 2.88 12.72 29.66
CA LEU A 597 2.46 11.84 28.57
C LEU A 597 1.17 12.33 27.89
N TRP A 598 0.23 12.88 28.68
CA TRP A 598 -0.96 13.55 28.15
C TRP A 598 -0.54 14.75 27.28
N ASP A 599 0.16 15.72 27.88
CA ASP A 599 0.48 17.00 27.25
C ASP A 599 1.29 16.86 25.94
N THR A 600 2.08 15.78 25.79
CA THR A 600 2.99 15.59 24.64
C THR A 600 2.53 14.55 23.62
N THR A 601 1.78 13.53 24.05
CA THR A 601 1.58 12.32 23.23
C THR A 601 0.11 11.89 23.10
N MET A 602 -0.76 12.28 24.04
CA MET A 602 -2.15 11.80 24.07
C MET A 602 -3.18 12.88 23.80
N ASP A 603 -2.89 14.15 24.12
CA ASP A 603 -3.78 15.27 23.86
C ASP A 603 -4.02 15.44 22.35
N PRO A 604 -5.26 15.31 21.85
CA PRO A 604 -5.56 15.46 20.43
C PRO A 604 -5.12 16.79 19.80
N GLU A 605 -4.99 17.85 20.61
CA GLU A 605 -4.60 19.18 20.12
C GLU A 605 -3.09 19.34 19.93
N HIS A 606 -2.27 18.55 20.63
CA HIS A 606 -0.82 18.73 20.66
C HIS A 606 -0.02 17.50 20.18
N ARG A 607 -0.61 16.32 20.21
CA ARG A 607 0.08 15.07 19.84
C ARG A 607 0.39 14.97 18.35
N VAL A 608 1.48 14.27 18.05
CA VAL A 608 1.84 13.87 16.69
C VAL A 608 1.52 12.39 16.49
N LEU A 609 0.68 12.08 15.51
CA LEU A 609 0.37 10.72 15.09
C LEU A 609 0.81 10.50 13.63
N ILE A 610 1.59 9.45 13.41
CA ILE A 610 1.99 9.02 12.07
C ILE A 610 1.00 7.95 11.62
N LYS A 611 0.24 8.22 10.56
CA LYS A 611 -0.69 7.26 9.98
C LYS A 611 0.07 6.15 9.26
N VAL A 612 -0.25 4.89 9.54
CA VAL A 612 0.28 3.75 8.80
C VAL A 612 -0.47 3.64 7.47
N MET A 613 0.26 3.68 6.38
CA MET A 613 -0.26 3.60 5.03
C MET A 613 0.22 2.30 4.37
N LEU A 614 -0.62 1.66 3.60
CA LEU A 614 -0.27 0.53 2.76
C LEU A 614 -0.33 0.99 1.30
N GLU A 615 0.83 1.34 0.75
CA GLU A 615 0.93 1.87 -0.62
C GLU A 615 1.06 0.74 -1.64
N ASP A 616 1.88 -0.25 -1.32
CA ASP A 616 2.10 -1.45 -2.12
C ASP A 616 2.03 -2.69 -1.21
N ALA A 617 0.98 -3.48 -1.39
CA ALA A 617 0.74 -4.65 -0.57
C ALA A 617 1.72 -5.80 -0.87
N ALA A 618 2.18 -5.92 -2.12
CA ALA A 618 3.14 -6.95 -2.50
C ALA A 618 4.54 -6.63 -1.96
N ALA A 619 4.96 -5.36 -2.05
CA ALA A 619 6.21 -4.91 -1.47
C ALA A 619 6.22 -5.03 0.07
N ALA A 620 5.11 -4.69 0.73
CA ALA A 620 4.96 -4.87 2.17
C ALA A 620 5.02 -6.35 2.56
N ASP A 621 4.38 -7.23 1.79
CA ASP A 621 4.42 -8.68 2.01
C ASP A 621 5.86 -9.23 1.90
N ASP A 622 6.60 -8.85 0.86
CA ASP A 622 8.00 -9.23 0.69
C ASP A 622 8.85 -8.71 1.86
N LEU A 623 8.67 -7.47 2.24
CA LEU A 623 9.38 -6.84 3.36
C LEU A 623 9.12 -7.57 4.70
N PHE A 624 7.86 -7.88 5.02
CA PHE A 624 7.54 -8.64 6.22
C PHE A 624 8.13 -10.07 6.16
N SER A 625 8.11 -10.72 5.00
CA SER A 625 8.71 -12.04 4.81
C SER A 625 10.22 -12.02 4.97
N VAL A 626 10.91 -10.99 4.49
CA VAL A 626 12.36 -10.82 4.67
C VAL A 626 12.70 -10.51 6.13
N LEU A 627 12.03 -9.53 6.74
CA LEU A 627 12.37 -9.05 8.08
C LEU A 627 11.94 -10.03 9.18
N MET A 628 10.77 -10.63 9.06
CA MET A 628 10.13 -11.42 10.10
C MET A 628 10.11 -12.91 9.80
N GLY A 629 10.39 -13.33 8.56
CA GLY A 629 10.44 -14.71 8.11
C GLY A 629 11.64 -15.51 8.62
N GLU A 630 11.83 -16.72 8.11
CA GLU A 630 12.88 -17.65 8.57
C GLU A 630 14.23 -17.43 7.88
N ASP A 631 14.27 -16.81 6.70
CA ASP A 631 15.48 -16.61 5.90
C ASP A 631 16.40 -15.54 6.53
N VAL A 632 17.45 -16.04 7.20
CA VAL A 632 18.43 -15.19 7.90
C VAL A 632 19.35 -14.47 6.92
N GLU A 633 19.71 -15.11 5.80
CA GLU A 633 20.67 -14.54 4.84
C GLU A 633 20.08 -13.33 4.11
N LYS A 634 18.82 -13.41 3.68
CA LYS A 634 18.12 -12.28 3.05
C LYS A 634 17.92 -11.12 4.02
N ARG A 635 17.59 -11.43 5.28
CA ARG A 635 17.49 -10.40 6.33
C ARG A 635 18.83 -9.73 6.58
N ARG A 636 19.91 -10.48 6.64
CA ARG A 636 21.28 -9.94 6.78
C ARG A 636 21.62 -9.03 5.60
N ALA A 637 21.39 -9.49 4.38
CA ALA A 637 21.62 -8.70 3.17
C ALA A 637 20.81 -7.41 3.14
N PHE A 638 19.53 -7.47 3.58
CA PHE A 638 18.69 -6.28 3.73
C PHE A 638 19.26 -5.29 4.73
N ILE A 639 19.63 -5.75 5.93
CA ILE A 639 20.22 -4.90 6.98
C ILE A 639 21.52 -4.25 6.49
N GLN A 640 22.40 -5.02 5.85
CA GLN A 640 23.67 -4.50 5.33
C GLN A 640 23.48 -3.43 4.27
N ARG A 641 22.51 -3.63 3.36
CA ARG A 641 22.19 -2.67 2.30
C ARG A 641 21.66 -1.36 2.85
N ASN A 642 20.79 -1.42 3.86
CA ASN A 642 20.13 -0.27 4.46
C ASN A 642 20.85 0.28 5.70
N ALA A 643 22.07 -0.22 6.02
CA ALA A 643 22.81 0.20 7.21
C ALA A 643 23.19 1.68 7.20
N LYS A 644 23.33 2.29 6.01
CA LYS A 644 23.62 3.73 5.85
C LYS A 644 22.46 4.64 6.24
N ASP A 645 21.23 4.12 6.19
CA ASP A 645 19.99 4.87 6.46
C ASP A 645 19.61 4.81 7.95
N VAL A 646 20.32 4.02 8.74
CA VAL A 646 20.10 3.93 10.19
C VAL A 646 20.57 5.22 10.86
N ARG A 647 19.59 6.04 11.27
CA ARG A 647 19.86 7.33 11.93
C ARG A 647 20.10 7.23 13.43
N PHE A 648 19.75 6.09 14.04
CA PHE A 648 19.88 5.86 15.48
C PHE A 648 20.39 4.45 15.76
N LEU A 649 21.64 4.32 16.17
CA LEU A 649 22.15 3.15 16.86
C LEU A 649 22.26 3.52 18.34
N ASP A 650 21.51 2.84 19.19
CA ASP A 650 21.72 2.88 20.64
C ASP A 650 22.95 2.02 20.94
N ILE A 651 24.14 2.65 20.93
CA ILE A 651 25.42 2.02 21.24
C ILE A 651 25.75 2.26 22.71
#